data_d9075823b4655c5a016e2352f66101db
#
_entry.id   d9075823b4655c5a016e2352f66101db
#
_cell.length_a   1.000
_cell.length_b   1.000
_cell.length_c   1.000
_cell.angle_alpha   90.00
_cell.angle_beta   90.00
_cell.angle_gamma   90.00
#
_symmetry.space_group_name_H-M   'P 1'
#
loop_
_entity.id
_entity.type
_entity.pdbx_description
1 polymer ?
#
loop_
_entity_poly.entity_id
_entity_poly.type
_entity_poly.pdbx_seq_one_letter_code
_entity_poly.pdbx_strand_id
1 'polypeptide(L)'
;MTERQQTRRRERRPRETSAEAVRHNGSASTPADQVTSLLKLSSYLVSVLDPQEILANLLSRLVEALPSVHAGILWLDHNGRLRPSATVGLPLEPATAQLLLATQLRSGEGLAGLALQRAEPQIVETPLGYRDTAEQIAALNLPLFQQLSEQLPRRLTAAAVPLRVGAEMVGVIELLNLGEQPAAPGWRPLEQADIPVLQTFANLAASALKNAKLYDEAQRSGRRLKAFDAVVTAIQTAADLPDLVRSVLDVVLGLVPNSCGALLLRDPAQDRLDLAAQQDLPPGGSELLRQIAVTGSPCEEVVHFGQPMQRPLLEERGEGPFLEAGLVSCAYFPLLAGGTVAGVLALFGDETLTQRADKEMLMPICNQVGFAIANVRLYADSQSERRKLNTVVTSIAEGVVLCDARGRLTLANDAALTLLRLDSLPFEQPLAEMPDFYGMHDLEGRALELDQLPFARALAGELFQDYRLVLRGASDETVMSFSGAPARADDGTIEGAVMVFRDVTASQKLDRAKDEFLAVAAHELRSPLAAVRSYADLLLRREQQREEADPRDLHGLTILTQQVTHMLRMVDNLLDVSRIDAGQLDLQIQRVNLVSVVTQVLDQQRPAAGGRELLLEHDTAELYVECDSLRIRQVLTNLIGNAIKYGPTDDVISVRLRRVEESANEIAGPSGPTAVVSISDTGGGITPEQQVKLFQRFYRARNSRAEGLGLGLYLSRQFVQMHGGRIWVESVEGVGSTFALALPLRQ
;
A
#
# COMPACT_ATOMS: atom_id res chain seq x y z
N MET A 1 -63.00 3.03 22.68
CA MET A 1 -63.79 4.16 22.17
C MET A 1 -63.07 4.62 20.92
N THR A 2 -63.54 4.09 19.83
CA THR A 2 -64.27 4.75 18.74
C THR A 2 -63.35 5.63 17.91
N GLU A 3 -63.12 5.47 16.63
CA GLU A 3 -64.06 5.14 15.55
C GLU A 3 -63.31 4.73 14.27
N ARG A 4 -63.85 3.78 13.60
CA ARG A 4 -63.50 3.33 12.25
C ARG A 4 -63.75 4.43 11.22
N GLN A 5 -62.80 4.66 10.30
CA GLN A 5 -63.15 5.10 8.96
C GLN A 5 -62.49 4.23 7.92
N GLN A 6 -63.28 3.33 7.40
CA GLN A 6 -63.05 2.63 6.12
C GLN A 6 -63.21 3.64 4.97
N THR A 7 -62.15 3.85 4.21
CA THR A 7 -62.28 4.50 2.92
C THR A 7 -62.05 3.47 1.85
N ARG A 8 -63.11 3.14 1.15
CA ARG A 8 -63.21 2.22 0.00
C ARG A 8 -62.29 2.69 -1.10
N ARG A 9 -61.31 1.81 -1.48
CA ARG A 9 -60.67 1.85 -2.77
C ARG A 9 -61.72 1.54 -3.87
N ARG A 10 -62.09 2.52 -4.66
CA ARG A 10 -62.79 2.30 -5.94
C ARG A 10 -61.78 1.88 -6.99
N GLU A 11 -61.83 0.63 -7.42
CA GLU A 11 -61.24 0.11 -8.61
C GLU A 11 -61.77 0.92 -9.81
N ARG A 12 -60.89 1.64 -10.50
CA ARG A 12 -61.21 2.22 -11.80
C ARG A 12 -60.84 1.15 -12.87
N ARG A 13 -61.84 0.45 -13.37
CA ARG A 13 -61.77 -0.28 -14.66
C ARG A 13 -61.49 0.72 -15.78
N PRO A 14 -60.70 0.34 -16.81
CA PRO A 14 -60.56 1.17 -18.00
C PRO A 14 -61.95 1.27 -18.73
N ARG A 15 -62.33 2.48 -18.95
CA ARG A 15 -63.50 2.75 -19.82
C ARG A 15 -63.13 2.41 -21.27
N GLU A 16 -63.78 1.42 -21.83
CA GLU A 16 -63.93 1.27 -23.26
C GLU A 16 -64.52 2.55 -23.83
N THR A 17 -63.77 3.26 -24.64
CA THR A 17 -64.24 4.39 -25.42
C THR A 17 -65.07 3.85 -26.57
N SER A 18 -66.36 3.81 -26.38
CA SER A 18 -67.34 3.66 -27.42
C SER A 18 -67.15 4.77 -28.44
N ALA A 19 -66.98 4.38 -29.70
CA ALA A 19 -67.02 5.28 -30.85
C ALA A 19 -68.44 5.88 -30.99
N GLU A 20 -68.71 7.02 -30.34
CA GLU A 20 -69.83 7.86 -30.71
C GLU A 20 -69.48 8.65 -31.97
N ALA A 21 -70.14 8.28 -33.08
CA ALA A 21 -70.08 9.03 -34.31
C ALA A 21 -70.63 10.44 -34.07
N VAL A 22 -69.74 11.42 -34.00
CA VAL A 22 -70.12 12.86 -33.99
C VAL A 22 -70.71 13.22 -35.33
N ARG A 23 -72.04 13.37 -35.39
CA ARG A 23 -72.74 13.94 -36.54
C ARG A 23 -72.36 15.41 -36.64
N HIS A 24 -71.52 15.78 -37.58
CA HIS A 24 -71.23 17.16 -37.91
C HIS A 24 -72.50 17.78 -38.61
N ASN A 25 -73.11 18.75 -37.89
CA ASN A 25 -74.07 19.65 -38.50
C ASN A 25 -73.34 20.55 -39.48
N GLY A 26 -73.63 20.38 -40.81
CA GLY A 26 -73.00 21.17 -41.87
C GLY A 26 -73.52 22.61 -41.89
N SER A 27 -72.79 23.50 -41.22
CA SER A 27 -72.78 24.95 -41.55
C SER A 27 -71.37 25.24 -42.07
N ALA A 28 -71.31 25.84 -43.30
CA ALA A 28 -70.01 26.27 -43.85
C ALA A 28 -69.32 27.17 -42.94
N SER A 29 -68.13 26.73 -42.36
CA SER A 29 -67.30 27.53 -41.45
C SER A 29 -66.80 28.77 -42.17
N THR A 30 -67.12 29.94 -41.65
CA THR A 30 -66.65 31.21 -42.23
C THR A 30 -65.13 31.31 -41.94
N PRO A 31 -64.38 32.13 -42.70
CA PRO A 31 -62.97 32.39 -42.45
C PRO A 31 -62.70 32.84 -41.04
N ALA A 32 -63.67 33.52 -40.40
CA ALA A 32 -63.63 33.97 -38.98
C ALA A 32 -63.66 32.77 -37.97
N ASP A 33 -64.39 31.70 -38.28
CA ASP A 33 -64.50 30.50 -37.45
C ASP A 33 -63.21 29.68 -37.52
N GLN A 34 -62.56 29.66 -38.67
CA GLN A 34 -61.25 29.02 -38.83
C GLN A 34 -60.14 29.74 -38.02
N VAL A 35 -60.12 31.07 -38.09
CA VAL A 35 -59.19 31.90 -37.29
C VAL A 35 -59.43 31.68 -35.80
N THR A 36 -60.69 31.63 -35.37
CA THR A 36 -61.05 31.39 -33.96
C THR A 36 -60.63 30.00 -33.49
N SER A 37 -60.75 28.97 -34.32
CA SER A 37 -60.30 27.60 -34.01
C SER A 37 -58.81 27.52 -33.95
N LEU A 38 -58.08 28.18 -34.84
CA LEU A 38 -56.61 28.27 -34.82
C LEU A 38 -56.07 29.02 -33.59
N LEU A 39 -56.77 30.10 -33.16
CA LEU A 39 -56.44 30.83 -31.93
C LEU A 39 -56.62 29.96 -30.69
N LYS A 40 -57.67 29.14 -30.60
CA LYS A 40 -57.89 28.18 -29.52
C LYS A 40 -56.81 27.11 -29.51
N LEU A 41 -56.41 26.60 -30.67
CA LEU A 41 -55.32 25.66 -30.83
C LEU A 41 -53.98 26.26 -30.41
N SER A 42 -53.69 27.48 -30.80
CA SER A 42 -52.45 28.16 -30.40
C SER A 42 -52.35 28.36 -28.89
N SER A 43 -53.46 28.75 -28.25
CA SER A 43 -53.51 28.90 -26.80
C SER A 43 -53.33 27.57 -26.04
N TYR A 44 -53.89 26.48 -26.58
CA TYR A 44 -53.68 25.15 -26.03
C TYR A 44 -52.24 24.71 -26.17
N LEU A 45 -51.63 24.84 -27.36
CA LEU A 45 -50.24 24.46 -27.58
C LEU A 45 -49.22 25.20 -26.70
N VAL A 46 -49.53 26.46 -26.32
CA VAL A 46 -48.68 27.25 -25.42
C VAL A 46 -48.86 26.85 -23.95
N SER A 47 -50.06 26.31 -23.59
CA SER A 47 -50.37 25.93 -22.21
C SER A 47 -49.91 24.54 -21.79
N VAL A 48 -49.64 23.65 -22.74
CA VAL A 48 -49.23 22.24 -22.52
C VAL A 48 -47.71 22.16 -22.55
N LEU A 49 -47.09 21.63 -21.49
CA LEU A 49 -45.64 21.45 -21.36
C LEU A 49 -45.23 20.00 -21.46
N ASP A 50 -46.17 19.07 -21.54
CA ASP A 50 -45.84 17.64 -21.74
C ASP A 50 -45.73 17.30 -23.22
N PRO A 51 -44.55 16.89 -23.71
CA PRO A 51 -44.37 16.53 -25.12
C PRO A 51 -45.30 15.41 -25.60
N GLN A 52 -45.60 14.42 -24.75
CA GLN A 52 -46.46 13.29 -25.08
C GLN A 52 -47.91 13.73 -25.22
N GLU A 53 -48.39 14.60 -24.37
CA GLU A 53 -49.74 15.17 -24.46
C GLU A 53 -49.92 16.04 -25.72
N ILE A 54 -48.89 16.84 -26.07
CA ILE A 54 -48.89 17.60 -27.35
C ILE A 54 -48.97 16.63 -28.53
N LEU A 55 -48.12 15.61 -28.59
CA LEU A 55 -48.10 14.64 -29.68
C LEU A 55 -49.43 13.90 -29.84
N ALA A 56 -50.05 13.48 -28.74
CA ALA A 56 -51.30 12.75 -28.74
C ALA A 56 -52.49 13.58 -29.24
N ASN A 57 -52.53 14.88 -28.95
CA ASN A 57 -53.68 15.71 -29.22
C ASN A 57 -53.52 16.66 -30.41
N LEU A 58 -52.26 16.91 -30.86
CA LEU A 58 -51.97 17.88 -31.92
C LEU A 58 -52.76 17.59 -33.22
N LEU A 59 -52.65 16.37 -33.73
CA LEU A 59 -53.27 15.94 -34.98
C LEU A 59 -54.80 15.92 -34.85
N SER A 60 -55.34 15.37 -33.79
CA SER A 60 -56.80 15.26 -33.60
C SER A 60 -57.44 16.64 -33.59
N ARG A 61 -56.84 17.57 -32.85
CA ARG A 61 -57.35 18.96 -32.81
C ARG A 61 -57.17 19.73 -34.11
N LEU A 62 -56.12 19.41 -34.86
CA LEU A 62 -55.90 19.98 -36.21
C LEU A 62 -56.95 19.52 -37.20
N VAL A 63 -57.25 18.21 -37.20
CA VAL A 63 -58.30 17.62 -38.03
C VAL A 63 -59.67 18.17 -37.66
N GLU A 64 -59.95 18.36 -36.36
CA GLU A 64 -61.21 18.99 -35.91
C GLU A 64 -61.33 20.46 -36.34
N ALA A 65 -60.20 21.20 -36.38
CA ALA A 65 -60.20 22.60 -36.73
C ALA A 65 -60.28 22.92 -38.22
N LEU A 66 -59.89 21.96 -39.07
CA LEU A 66 -59.83 22.09 -40.54
C LEU A 66 -60.78 21.14 -41.23
N PRO A 67 -61.97 21.58 -41.67
CA PRO A 67 -62.97 20.72 -42.26
C PRO A 67 -62.51 20.02 -43.56
N SER A 68 -61.47 20.54 -44.18
CA SER A 68 -60.87 19.94 -45.41
C SER A 68 -59.82 18.89 -45.14
N VAL A 69 -59.55 18.57 -43.83
CA VAL A 69 -58.58 17.57 -43.38
C VAL A 69 -59.29 16.43 -42.67
N HIS A 70 -59.14 15.22 -43.11
CA HIS A 70 -59.82 14.04 -42.57
C HIS A 70 -58.87 13.11 -41.82
N ALA A 71 -57.60 13.10 -42.24
CA ALA A 71 -56.58 12.30 -41.61
C ALA A 71 -55.23 13.03 -41.53
N GLY A 72 -54.35 12.58 -40.66
CA GLY A 72 -53.00 13.13 -40.57
C GLY A 72 -51.99 12.17 -39.97
N ILE A 73 -50.76 12.40 -40.31
CA ILE A 73 -49.59 11.72 -39.78
C ILE A 73 -48.61 12.79 -39.26
N LEU A 74 -48.16 12.65 -38.02
CA LEU A 74 -47.10 13.47 -37.47
C LEU A 74 -45.79 12.67 -37.54
N TRP A 75 -44.88 13.18 -38.31
CA TRP A 75 -43.53 12.65 -38.46
C TRP A 75 -42.55 13.52 -37.63
N LEU A 76 -41.78 12.93 -36.73
CA LEU A 76 -40.72 13.62 -36.01
C LEU A 76 -39.35 13.32 -36.63
N ASP A 77 -38.51 14.33 -36.70
CA ASP A 77 -37.14 14.16 -37.18
C ASP A 77 -36.25 13.57 -36.10
N HIS A 78 -35.56 12.47 -36.44
CA HIS A 78 -34.55 11.81 -35.63
C HIS A 78 -33.27 11.68 -36.46
N ASN A 79 -32.40 12.67 -36.37
CA ASN A 79 -31.13 12.70 -37.10
C ASN A 79 -31.26 12.54 -38.63
N GLY A 80 -32.17 13.31 -39.26
CA GLY A 80 -32.41 13.31 -40.69
C GLY A 80 -33.28 12.15 -41.16
N ARG A 81 -33.97 11.44 -40.25
CA ARG A 81 -34.96 10.41 -40.55
C ARG A 81 -36.27 10.71 -39.88
N LEU A 82 -37.34 10.68 -40.63
CA LEU A 82 -38.70 10.88 -40.13
C LEU A 82 -39.26 9.57 -39.58
N ARG A 83 -39.74 9.60 -38.33
CA ARG A 83 -40.50 8.51 -37.72
C ARG A 83 -41.93 8.97 -37.41
N PRO A 84 -42.94 8.13 -37.65
CA PRO A 84 -44.28 8.49 -37.27
C PRO A 84 -44.46 8.48 -35.76
N SER A 85 -44.96 9.56 -35.20
CA SER A 85 -45.14 9.74 -33.74
C SER A 85 -46.60 9.81 -33.34
N ALA A 86 -47.49 10.20 -34.27
CA ALA A 86 -48.93 10.17 -34.08
C ALA A 86 -49.64 10.03 -35.42
N THR A 87 -50.82 9.40 -35.42
CA THR A 87 -51.71 9.27 -36.60
C THR A 87 -53.15 9.48 -36.16
N VAL A 88 -53.99 10.06 -37.06
CA VAL A 88 -55.40 10.26 -36.82
C VAL A 88 -56.18 10.10 -38.09
N GLY A 89 -57.37 9.51 -38.02
CA GLY A 89 -58.34 9.45 -39.13
C GLY A 89 -57.94 8.60 -40.33
N LEU A 90 -56.84 7.84 -40.29
CA LEU A 90 -56.42 7.01 -41.40
C LEU A 90 -57.24 5.71 -41.46
N PRO A 91 -57.90 5.39 -42.61
CA PRO A 91 -58.65 4.19 -42.75
C PRO A 91 -57.74 3.00 -43.11
N LEU A 92 -56.82 2.61 -42.16
CA LEU A 92 -55.86 1.56 -42.42
C LEU A 92 -56.21 0.28 -41.70
N GLU A 93 -55.89 -0.85 -42.29
CA GLU A 93 -55.93 -2.14 -41.65
C GLU A 93 -54.85 -2.22 -40.53
N PRO A 94 -55.10 -3.01 -39.47
CA PRO A 94 -54.16 -3.09 -38.34
C PRO A 94 -52.73 -3.45 -38.72
N ALA A 95 -52.53 -4.31 -39.72
CA ALA A 95 -51.21 -4.69 -40.22
C ALA A 95 -50.49 -3.51 -40.90
N THR A 96 -51.20 -2.73 -41.70
CA THR A 96 -50.65 -1.53 -42.38
C THR A 96 -50.35 -0.42 -41.37
N ALA A 97 -51.20 -0.26 -40.35
CA ALA A 97 -50.96 0.67 -39.26
C ALA A 97 -49.69 0.32 -38.45
N GLN A 98 -49.46 -0.96 -38.17
CA GLN A 98 -48.23 -1.42 -37.53
C GLN A 98 -47.01 -1.21 -38.42
N LEU A 99 -47.12 -1.47 -39.74
CA LEU A 99 -46.06 -1.24 -40.69
C LEU A 99 -45.70 0.25 -40.78
N LEU A 100 -46.72 1.13 -40.77
CA LEU A 100 -46.52 2.59 -40.70
C LEU A 100 -45.72 3.00 -39.45
N LEU A 101 -46.09 2.50 -38.26
CA LEU A 101 -45.41 2.83 -37.02
C LEU A 101 -43.96 2.34 -36.98
N ALA A 102 -43.62 1.27 -37.71
CA ALA A 102 -42.26 0.74 -37.80
C ALA A 102 -41.40 1.45 -38.88
N THR A 103 -42.00 2.30 -39.70
CA THR A 103 -41.36 2.92 -40.83
C THR A 103 -40.44 4.08 -40.46
N GLN A 104 -39.37 4.26 -41.22
CA GLN A 104 -38.47 5.41 -41.14
C GLN A 104 -38.22 5.95 -42.53
N LEU A 105 -38.64 7.19 -42.78
CA LEU A 105 -38.43 7.86 -44.06
C LEU A 105 -37.13 8.66 -44.06
N ARG A 106 -36.42 8.63 -45.15
CA ARG A 106 -35.25 9.49 -45.40
C ARG A 106 -35.69 10.82 -46.01
N SER A 107 -34.80 11.81 -45.92
CA SER A 107 -34.97 13.08 -46.68
C SER A 107 -35.12 12.78 -48.16
N GLY A 108 -36.18 13.30 -48.78
CA GLY A 108 -36.56 13.04 -50.16
C GLY A 108 -37.46 11.82 -50.40
N GLU A 109 -37.76 11.02 -49.37
CA GLU A 109 -38.54 9.78 -49.50
C GLU A 109 -40.01 10.02 -49.14
N GLY A 110 -40.89 9.81 -50.07
CA GLY A 110 -42.34 10.09 -49.96
C GLY A 110 -42.65 11.59 -49.82
N LEU A 111 -43.92 11.93 -49.62
CA LEU A 111 -44.37 13.34 -49.55
C LEU A 111 -43.77 14.05 -48.31
N ALA A 112 -43.75 13.38 -47.16
CA ALA A 112 -43.15 13.92 -45.95
C ALA A 112 -41.62 14.10 -46.08
N GLY A 113 -40.90 13.13 -46.67
CA GLY A 113 -39.47 13.24 -46.91
C GLY A 113 -39.11 14.35 -47.91
N LEU A 114 -39.95 14.58 -48.92
CA LEU A 114 -39.79 15.71 -49.86
C LEU A 114 -39.98 17.05 -49.17
N ALA A 115 -40.98 17.18 -48.29
CA ALA A 115 -41.18 18.38 -47.50
C ALA A 115 -40.00 18.64 -46.53
N LEU A 116 -39.43 17.57 -45.98
CA LEU A 116 -38.21 17.67 -45.17
C LEU A 116 -37.01 18.15 -46.00
N GLN A 117 -36.81 17.56 -47.18
CA GLN A 117 -35.68 17.88 -48.09
C GLN A 117 -35.72 19.31 -48.61
N ARG A 118 -36.89 19.79 -49.01
CA ARG A 118 -37.07 21.13 -49.58
C ARG A 118 -37.28 22.19 -48.54
N ALA A 119 -37.58 21.77 -47.29
CA ALA A 119 -37.98 22.65 -46.19
C ALA A 119 -39.16 23.56 -46.52
N GLU A 120 -40.00 23.15 -47.42
CA GLU A 120 -41.17 23.87 -47.92
C GLU A 120 -42.39 22.92 -47.96
N PRO A 121 -43.62 23.46 -47.81
CA PRO A 121 -44.85 22.68 -47.96
C PRO A 121 -44.95 22.03 -49.33
N GLN A 122 -45.41 20.79 -49.37
CA GLN A 122 -45.66 20.03 -50.58
C GLN A 122 -47.16 19.63 -50.64
N ILE A 123 -47.83 19.84 -51.78
CA ILE A 123 -49.20 19.40 -51.98
C ILE A 123 -49.24 18.47 -53.19
N VAL A 124 -50.07 17.44 -53.08
CA VAL A 124 -50.32 16.43 -54.09
C VAL A 124 -51.86 16.28 -54.29
N GLU A 125 -52.34 16.34 -55.53
CA GLU A 125 -53.77 16.42 -55.81
C GLU A 125 -54.42 15.07 -56.21
N THR A 126 -53.64 13.99 -56.35
CA THR A 126 -54.17 12.68 -56.75
C THR A 126 -53.36 11.52 -56.12
N PRO A 127 -53.93 10.29 -56.01
CA PRO A 127 -53.20 9.12 -55.61
C PRO A 127 -52.02 8.79 -56.55
N LEU A 128 -52.08 9.21 -57.83
CA LEU A 128 -50.96 9.11 -58.76
C LEU A 128 -49.77 9.96 -58.34
N GLY A 129 -49.98 11.17 -57.80
CA GLY A 129 -48.92 11.99 -57.24
C GLY A 129 -48.22 11.37 -56.00
N TYR A 130 -48.94 10.52 -55.31
CA TYR A 130 -48.31 9.68 -54.24
C TYR A 130 -47.42 8.58 -54.88
N ARG A 131 -47.74 8.10 -56.11
CA ARG A 131 -46.93 7.14 -56.87
C ARG A 131 -45.76 7.81 -57.58
N ASP A 132 -45.86 9.02 -58.03
CA ASP A 132 -44.77 9.76 -58.70
C ASP A 132 -43.66 10.11 -57.70
N THR A 133 -44.01 10.23 -56.44
CA THR A 133 -42.98 10.33 -55.30
C THR A 133 -42.40 8.97 -54.96
N ALA A 134 -42.99 7.85 -55.48
CA ALA A 134 -42.51 6.50 -55.08
C ALA A 134 -41.22 6.06 -55.78
N GLU A 135 -40.83 6.74 -56.91
CA GLU A 135 -39.53 6.43 -57.56
C GLU A 135 -38.29 6.67 -56.62
N GLN A 136 -38.48 7.39 -55.55
CA GLN A 136 -37.43 7.69 -54.58
C GLN A 136 -37.55 6.91 -53.23
N ILE A 137 -38.47 5.95 -53.15
CA ILE A 137 -38.76 5.20 -51.93
C ILE A 137 -37.75 4.05 -51.76
N ALA A 138 -37.11 3.97 -50.61
CA ALA A 138 -36.21 2.87 -50.29
C ALA A 138 -36.97 1.52 -50.34
N ALA A 139 -36.32 0.46 -50.85
CA ALA A 139 -36.90 -0.87 -50.96
C ALA A 139 -37.53 -1.39 -49.64
N LEU A 140 -37.02 -0.96 -48.48
CA LEU A 140 -37.56 -1.31 -47.14
C LEU A 140 -38.97 -0.73 -46.92
N ASN A 141 -39.26 0.48 -47.42
CA ASN A 141 -40.51 1.21 -47.20
C ASN A 141 -41.52 0.98 -48.34
N LEU A 142 -41.13 0.37 -49.45
CA LEU A 142 -41.97 0.10 -50.62
C LEU A 142 -43.24 -0.67 -50.26
N PRO A 143 -43.25 -1.71 -49.40
CA PRO A 143 -44.49 -2.44 -49.08
C PRO A 143 -45.50 -1.52 -48.35
N LEU A 144 -45.09 -0.59 -47.50
CA LEU A 144 -45.98 0.37 -46.84
C LEU A 144 -46.67 1.26 -47.88
N PHE A 145 -45.91 1.85 -48.79
CA PHE A 145 -46.46 2.76 -49.77
C PHE A 145 -47.37 2.04 -50.78
N GLN A 146 -47.13 0.77 -51.13
CA GLN A 146 -48.04 -0.06 -51.91
C GLN A 146 -49.35 -0.27 -51.15
N GLN A 147 -49.33 -0.69 -49.92
CA GLN A 147 -50.52 -0.88 -49.09
C GLN A 147 -51.30 0.42 -48.88
N LEU A 148 -50.61 1.54 -48.63
CA LEU A 148 -51.25 2.84 -48.50
C LEU A 148 -51.95 3.23 -49.79
N SER A 149 -51.36 2.98 -50.97
CA SER A 149 -51.99 3.29 -52.28
C SER A 149 -53.20 2.41 -52.62
N GLU A 150 -53.31 1.21 -52.04
CA GLU A 150 -54.46 0.31 -52.19
C GLU A 150 -55.60 0.65 -51.20
N GLN A 151 -55.29 1.07 -49.98
CA GLN A 151 -56.28 1.34 -48.93
C GLN A 151 -56.78 2.78 -48.89
N LEU A 152 -56.03 3.74 -49.45
CA LEU A 152 -56.47 5.14 -49.52
C LEU A 152 -57.41 5.41 -50.66
N PRO A 153 -58.37 6.33 -50.54
CA PRO A 153 -59.35 6.66 -51.60
C PRO A 153 -58.71 7.13 -52.93
N ARG A 154 -59.36 6.83 -54.04
CA ARG A 154 -58.91 7.25 -55.41
C ARG A 154 -58.89 8.78 -55.60
N ARG A 155 -59.65 9.53 -54.80
CA ARG A 155 -59.62 11.00 -54.77
C ARG A 155 -59.00 11.40 -53.42
N LEU A 156 -57.74 11.83 -53.45
CA LEU A 156 -56.98 12.21 -52.32
C LEU A 156 -56.22 13.51 -52.63
N THR A 157 -56.32 14.51 -51.78
CA THR A 157 -55.31 15.57 -51.71
C THR A 157 -54.54 15.45 -50.41
N ALA A 158 -53.23 15.53 -50.51
CA ALA A 158 -52.35 15.45 -49.35
C ALA A 158 -51.42 16.66 -49.31
N ALA A 159 -51.20 17.20 -48.11
CA ALA A 159 -50.28 18.27 -47.91
C ALA A 159 -49.25 17.84 -46.80
N ALA A 160 -47.99 17.92 -47.10
CA ALA A 160 -46.93 17.76 -46.11
C ALA A 160 -46.32 19.11 -45.79
N VAL A 161 -46.39 19.49 -44.51
CA VAL A 161 -45.98 20.80 -44.02
C VAL A 161 -44.84 20.63 -43.03
N PRO A 162 -43.66 21.22 -43.26
CA PRO A 162 -42.53 21.10 -42.35
C PRO A 162 -42.74 21.84 -41.03
N LEU A 163 -42.40 21.19 -39.95
CA LEU A 163 -42.38 21.74 -38.61
C LEU A 163 -41.00 22.36 -38.35
N ARG A 164 -40.92 23.68 -38.33
CA ARG A 164 -39.65 24.42 -38.21
C ARG A 164 -39.66 25.40 -37.05
N VAL A 165 -38.48 25.49 -36.36
CA VAL A 165 -38.19 26.55 -35.41
C VAL A 165 -36.88 27.22 -35.84
N GLY A 166 -36.99 28.37 -36.50
CA GLY A 166 -35.88 29.02 -37.18
C GLY A 166 -35.31 28.16 -38.34
N ALA A 167 -34.06 27.78 -38.26
CA ALA A 167 -33.41 26.89 -39.22
C ALA A 167 -33.54 25.41 -38.90
N GLU A 168 -33.99 25.05 -37.72
CA GLU A 168 -34.05 23.68 -37.23
C GLU A 168 -35.36 23.01 -37.63
N MET A 169 -35.29 21.82 -38.19
CA MET A 169 -36.40 20.96 -38.51
C MET A 169 -36.76 20.07 -37.34
N VAL A 170 -38.00 20.11 -36.90
CA VAL A 170 -38.53 19.29 -35.79
C VAL A 170 -39.22 18.06 -36.35
N GLY A 171 -39.81 18.17 -37.54
CA GLY A 171 -40.54 17.10 -38.17
C GLY A 171 -41.37 17.59 -39.34
N VAL A 172 -42.38 16.80 -39.73
CA VAL A 172 -43.32 17.10 -40.79
C VAL A 172 -44.73 16.67 -40.37
N ILE A 173 -45.73 17.50 -40.61
CA ILE A 173 -47.14 17.11 -40.51
C ILE A 173 -47.61 16.80 -41.90
N GLU A 174 -48.11 15.60 -42.11
CA GLU A 174 -48.74 15.17 -43.34
C GLU A 174 -50.26 15.10 -43.12
N LEU A 175 -51.02 15.84 -43.93
CA LEU A 175 -52.47 16.00 -43.81
C LEU A 175 -53.14 15.49 -45.09
N LEU A 176 -54.19 14.72 -44.87
CA LEU A 176 -54.88 14.08 -45.95
C LEU A 176 -56.37 14.49 -45.99
N ASN A 177 -56.80 14.88 -47.14
CA ASN A 177 -58.23 15.02 -47.49
C ASN A 177 -58.70 13.76 -48.22
N LEU A 178 -59.51 12.95 -47.55
CA LEU A 178 -60.00 11.67 -48.06
C LEU A 178 -61.34 11.90 -48.75
N GLY A 179 -61.30 12.23 -50.03
CA GLY A 179 -62.49 12.62 -50.82
C GLY A 179 -63.37 11.46 -51.24
N GLU A 180 -64.24 10.92 -50.42
CA GLU A 180 -65.16 9.86 -50.77
C GLU A 180 -66.54 10.31 -51.17
N GLN A 181 -67.01 11.57 -50.99
CA GLN A 181 -68.31 12.00 -51.44
C GLN A 181 -68.30 13.46 -51.91
N PRO A 182 -68.76 13.72 -53.17
CA PRO A 182 -68.93 15.11 -53.68
C PRO A 182 -70.14 15.84 -53.12
N ALA A 183 -70.81 15.31 -52.12
CA ALA A 183 -72.08 15.85 -51.66
C ALA A 183 -72.11 16.35 -50.17
N ALA A 184 -71.00 16.38 -49.43
CA ALA A 184 -70.98 17.05 -48.12
C ALA A 184 -70.89 18.55 -48.35
N PRO A 185 -71.78 19.37 -47.76
CA PRO A 185 -71.64 20.82 -47.79
C PRO A 185 -70.36 21.27 -47.18
N GLY A 186 -69.47 21.91 -47.95
CA GLY A 186 -68.18 22.44 -47.43
C GLY A 186 -66.91 21.61 -47.80
N TRP A 187 -67.09 20.45 -48.55
CA TRP A 187 -65.94 19.72 -49.00
C TRP A 187 -65.21 20.49 -50.12
N ARG A 188 -63.96 20.71 -49.98
CA ARG A 188 -63.05 21.20 -51.04
C ARG A 188 -61.68 20.50 -50.89
N PRO A 189 -60.96 20.34 -52.01
CA PRO A 189 -59.58 19.82 -51.90
C PRO A 189 -58.66 20.76 -51.11
N LEU A 190 -57.54 20.22 -50.64
CA LEU A 190 -56.49 21.06 -50.14
C LEU A 190 -55.80 21.78 -51.30
N GLU A 191 -55.75 23.10 -51.28
CA GLU A 191 -55.22 23.96 -52.35
C GLU A 191 -53.97 24.76 -51.83
N GLN A 192 -53.24 25.36 -52.78
CA GLN A 192 -52.11 26.24 -52.48
C GLN A 192 -52.48 27.41 -51.56
N ALA A 193 -53.74 27.83 -51.60
CA ALA A 193 -54.31 28.87 -50.78
C ALA A 193 -54.35 28.48 -49.28
N ASP A 194 -54.34 27.19 -48.91
CA ASP A 194 -54.33 26.71 -47.51
C ASP A 194 -52.93 26.69 -46.87
N ILE A 195 -51.85 26.67 -47.68
CA ILE A 195 -50.47 26.58 -47.24
C ILE A 195 -50.12 27.62 -46.18
N PRO A 196 -50.41 28.93 -46.32
CA PRO A 196 -50.00 29.89 -45.30
C PRO A 196 -50.60 29.60 -43.92
N VAL A 197 -51.85 29.12 -43.87
CA VAL A 197 -52.55 28.75 -42.65
C VAL A 197 -51.91 27.49 -42.03
N LEU A 198 -51.69 26.46 -42.83
CA LEU A 198 -51.06 25.21 -42.42
C LEU A 198 -49.63 25.46 -41.95
N GLN A 199 -48.86 26.30 -42.62
CA GLN A 199 -47.48 26.62 -42.24
C GLN A 199 -47.42 27.39 -40.93
N THR A 200 -48.36 28.36 -40.72
CA THR A 200 -48.45 29.09 -39.46
C THR A 200 -48.71 28.11 -38.30
N PHE A 201 -49.65 27.19 -38.50
CA PHE A 201 -49.93 26.14 -37.52
C PHE A 201 -48.75 25.23 -37.29
N ALA A 202 -48.09 24.77 -38.35
CA ALA A 202 -46.92 23.93 -38.24
C ALA A 202 -45.77 24.59 -37.46
N ASN A 203 -45.54 25.88 -37.68
CA ASN A 203 -44.54 26.65 -36.94
C ASN A 203 -44.90 26.79 -35.44
N LEU A 204 -46.18 27.00 -35.10
CA LEU A 204 -46.64 27.03 -33.72
C LEU A 204 -46.47 25.63 -33.06
N ALA A 205 -46.87 24.59 -33.77
CA ALA A 205 -46.70 23.22 -33.27
C ALA A 205 -45.24 22.84 -33.07
N ALA A 206 -44.37 23.21 -34.01
CA ALA A 206 -42.93 23.00 -33.88
C ALA A 206 -42.35 23.71 -32.67
N SER A 207 -42.74 24.96 -32.47
CA SER A 207 -42.31 25.78 -31.29
C SER A 207 -42.78 25.16 -29.98
N ALA A 208 -44.05 24.70 -29.91
CA ALA A 208 -44.60 24.05 -28.73
C ALA A 208 -43.89 22.75 -28.39
N LEU A 209 -43.66 21.89 -29.39
CA LEU A 209 -42.94 20.61 -29.24
C LEU A 209 -41.50 20.84 -28.78
N LYS A 210 -40.81 21.81 -29.38
CA LYS A 210 -39.44 22.16 -28.99
C LYS A 210 -39.38 22.69 -27.55
N ASN A 211 -40.27 23.58 -27.18
CA ASN A 211 -40.34 24.13 -25.81
C ASN A 211 -40.64 23.06 -24.78
N ALA A 212 -41.58 22.15 -25.09
CA ALA A 212 -41.89 21.03 -24.18
C ALA A 212 -40.73 20.09 -24.02
N LYS A 213 -39.99 19.77 -25.12
CA LYS A 213 -38.79 18.96 -25.07
C LYS A 213 -37.68 19.63 -24.23
N LEU A 214 -37.42 20.90 -24.47
CA LEU A 214 -36.43 21.65 -23.68
C LEU A 214 -36.80 21.75 -22.19
N TYR A 215 -38.07 21.89 -21.87
CA TYR A 215 -38.57 21.91 -20.51
C TYR A 215 -38.39 20.56 -19.84
N ASP A 216 -38.70 19.47 -20.51
CA ASP A 216 -38.49 18.10 -19.99
C ASP A 216 -37.00 17.81 -19.77
N GLU A 217 -36.14 18.17 -20.72
CA GLU A 217 -34.69 18.06 -20.61
C GLU A 217 -34.16 18.89 -19.41
N ALA A 218 -34.63 20.13 -19.23
CA ALA A 218 -34.27 20.99 -18.11
C ALA A 218 -34.73 20.40 -16.76
N GLN A 219 -35.95 19.85 -16.70
CA GLN A 219 -36.47 19.17 -15.53
C GLN A 219 -35.66 17.92 -15.16
N ARG A 220 -35.31 17.09 -16.15
CA ARG A 220 -34.45 15.91 -15.95
C ARG A 220 -33.08 16.33 -15.45
N SER A 221 -32.47 17.33 -16.09
CA SER A 221 -31.19 17.88 -15.64
C SER A 221 -31.23 18.45 -14.22
N GLY A 222 -32.30 19.20 -13.89
CA GLY A 222 -32.52 19.71 -12.54
C GLY A 222 -32.67 18.62 -11.47
N ARG A 223 -33.37 17.52 -11.79
CA ARG A 223 -33.48 16.34 -10.90
C ARG A 223 -32.12 15.66 -10.70
N ARG A 224 -31.34 15.47 -11.79
CA ARG A 224 -29.99 14.91 -11.72
C ARG A 224 -29.07 15.73 -10.83
N LEU A 225 -29.11 17.06 -10.97
CA LEU A 225 -28.29 17.97 -10.16
C LEU A 225 -28.65 17.91 -8.69
N LYS A 226 -29.94 17.93 -8.35
CA LYS A 226 -30.41 17.80 -6.96
C LYS A 226 -30.02 16.45 -6.35
N ALA A 227 -30.10 15.38 -7.12
CA ALA A 227 -29.68 14.04 -6.72
C ALA A 227 -28.18 13.99 -6.39
N PHE A 228 -27.38 14.57 -7.27
CA PHE A 228 -25.92 14.65 -7.08
C PHE A 228 -25.55 15.50 -5.84
N ASP A 229 -26.19 16.64 -5.66
CA ASP A 229 -25.98 17.53 -4.51
C ASP A 229 -26.33 16.84 -3.18
N ALA A 230 -27.45 16.09 -3.15
CA ALA A 230 -27.82 15.31 -1.97
C ALA A 230 -26.77 14.24 -1.59
N VAL A 231 -26.20 13.57 -2.59
CA VAL A 231 -25.13 12.57 -2.36
C VAL A 231 -23.84 13.26 -1.88
N VAL A 232 -23.45 14.37 -2.50
CA VAL A 232 -22.27 15.13 -2.06
C VAL A 232 -22.44 15.59 -0.61
N THR A 233 -23.65 16.06 -0.24
CA THR A 233 -23.96 16.45 1.14
C THR A 233 -23.85 15.25 2.09
N ALA A 234 -24.39 14.08 1.72
CA ALA A 234 -24.29 12.86 2.51
C ALA A 234 -22.82 12.45 2.71
N ILE A 235 -21.99 12.56 1.67
CA ILE A 235 -20.55 12.28 1.74
C ILE A 235 -19.83 13.24 2.71
N GLN A 236 -20.16 14.53 2.65
CA GLN A 236 -19.49 15.55 3.47
C GLN A 236 -19.90 15.51 4.96
N THR A 237 -21.10 15.04 5.26
CA THR A 237 -21.64 15.03 6.62
C THR A 237 -21.39 13.71 7.34
N ALA A 238 -21.00 12.64 6.63
CA ALA A 238 -20.74 11.33 7.20
C ALA A 238 -19.56 11.36 8.17
N ALA A 239 -19.74 10.78 9.35
CA ALA A 239 -18.73 10.75 10.39
C ALA A 239 -17.69 9.63 10.15
N ASP A 240 -18.11 8.50 9.59
CA ASP A 240 -17.30 7.33 9.32
C ASP A 240 -17.80 6.58 8.08
N LEU A 241 -17.12 5.48 7.71
CA LEU A 241 -17.47 4.67 6.54
C LEU A 241 -18.86 4.02 6.66
N PRO A 242 -19.27 3.40 7.80
CA PRO A 242 -20.62 2.89 7.98
C PRO A 242 -21.72 3.94 7.81
N ASP A 243 -21.51 5.14 8.32
CA ASP A 243 -22.44 6.25 8.19
C ASP A 243 -22.52 6.75 6.75
N LEU A 244 -21.37 6.87 6.08
CA LEU A 244 -21.28 7.22 4.67
C LEU A 244 -22.11 6.29 3.79
N VAL A 245 -21.88 4.98 3.90
CA VAL A 245 -22.53 3.99 3.02
C VAL A 245 -24.04 3.92 3.28
N ARG A 246 -24.48 4.11 4.53
CA ARG A 246 -25.88 4.15 4.89
C ARG A 246 -26.56 5.38 4.34
N SER A 247 -26.01 6.57 4.60
CA SER A 247 -26.57 7.84 4.14
C SER A 247 -26.68 7.91 2.60
N VAL A 248 -25.67 7.41 1.92
CA VAL A 248 -25.68 7.32 0.44
C VAL A 248 -26.77 6.37 -0.05
N LEU A 249 -26.91 5.20 0.57
CA LEU A 249 -27.95 4.24 0.19
C LEU A 249 -29.35 4.84 0.36
N ASP A 250 -29.61 5.53 1.46
CA ASP A 250 -30.86 6.23 1.72
C ASP A 250 -31.19 7.26 0.62
N VAL A 251 -30.21 8.07 0.25
CA VAL A 251 -30.37 9.06 -0.83
C VAL A 251 -30.66 8.36 -2.18
N VAL A 252 -29.92 7.31 -2.52
CA VAL A 252 -30.09 6.58 -3.79
C VAL A 252 -31.45 5.92 -3.87
N LEU A 253 -31.91 5.26 -2.81
CA LEU A 253 -33.25 4.65 -2.76
C LEU A 253 -34.37 5.70 -2.81
N GLY A 254 -34.16 6.87 -2.27
CA GLY A 254 -35.06 8.01 -2.45
C GLY A 254 -35.19 8.49 -3.90
N LEU A 255 -34.17 8.27 -4.73
CA LEU A 255 -34.18 8.59 -6.16
C LEU A 255 -34.84 7.49 -7.01
N VAL A 256 -34.83 6.24 -6.55
CA VAL A 256 -35.40 5.08 -7.22
C VAL A 256 -36.54 4.50 -6.35
N PRO A 257 -37.72 5.14 -6.34
CA PRO A 257 -38.84 4.73 -5.47
C PRO A 257 -39.31 3.30 -5.81
N ASN A 258 -39.89 2.63 -4.83
CA ASN A 258 -40.31 1.22 -4.89
C ASN A 258 -39.18 0.24 -5.23
N SER A 259 -37.98 0.51 -4.75
CA SER A 259 -36.85 -0.40 -4.83
C SER A 259 -36.29 -0.63 -3.42
N CYS A 260 -35.67 -1.76 -3.21
CA CYS A 260 -34.81 -2.02 -2.07
C CYS A 260 -33.37 -2.16 -2.56
N GLY A 261 -32.40 -2.05 -1.65
CA GLY A 261 -31.03 -2.08 -2.10
C GLY A 261 -30.02 -2.41 -1.03
N ALA A 262 -28.79 -2.64 -1.51
CA ALA A 262 -27.64 -2.91 -0.69
C ALA A 262 -26.40 -2.25 -1.29
N LEU A 263 -25.48 -1.85 -0.44
CA LEU A 263 -24.15 -1.39 -0.82
C LEU A 263 -23.13 -2.43 -0.34
N LEU A 264 -22.41 -2.98 -1.30
CA LEU A 264 -21.40 -4.02 -1.10
C LEU A 264 -20.03 -3.41 -1.28
N LEU A 265 -19.11 -3.63 -0.35
CA LEU A 265 -17.73 -3.15 -0.44
C LEU A 265 -16.79 -4.28 -0.83
N ARG A 266 -15.91 -4.02 -1.77
CA ARG A 266 -14.91 -5.00 -2.22
C ARG A 266 -13.79 -5.15 -1.20
N ASP A 267 -13.49 -6.41 -0.85
CA ASP A 267 -12.23 -6.83 -0.22
C ASP A 267 -11.31 -7.40 -1.31
N PRO A 268 -10.31 -6.65 -1.77
CA PRO A 268 -9.44 -7.11 -2.85
C PRO A 268 -8.53 -8.26 -2.43
N ALA A 269 -8.25 -8.43 -1.13
CA ALA A 269 -7.37 -9.48 -0.63
C ALA A 269 -8.05 -10.86 -0.66
N GLN A 270 -9.39 -10.89 -0.52
CA GLN A 270 -10.18 -12.12 -0.49
C GLN A 270 -11.07 -12.30 -1.72
N ASP A 271 -10.97 -11.39 -2.70
CA ASP A 271 -11.78 -11.33 -3.93
C ASP A 271 -13.27 -11.54 -3.67
N ARG A 272 -13.80 -10.82 -2.70
CA ARG A 272 -15.20 -10.87 -2.28
C ARG A 272 -15.80 -9.49 -2.10
N LEU A 273 -17.12 -9.47 -2.04
CA LEU A 273 -17.95 -8.31 -1.70
C LEU A 273 -18.60 -8.55 -0.32
N ASP A 274 -18.40 -7.63 0.60
CA ASP A 274 -18.98 -7.66 1.94
C ASP A 274 -20.14 -6.64 2.02
N LEU A 275 -21.27 -7.04 2.60
CA LEU A 275 -22.43 -6.17 2.81
C LEU A 275 -22.08 -5.05 3.81
N ALA A 276 -22.09 -3.80 3.35
CA ALA A 276 -21.79 -2.64 4.16
C ALA A 276 -23.02 -1.87 4.62
N ALA A 277 -24.05 -1.78 3.77
CA ALA A 277 -25.32 -1.18 4.11
C ALA A 277 -26.46 -1.88 3.33
N GLN A 278 -27.65 -1.87 3.91
CA GLN A 278 -28.86 -2.41 3.29
C GLN A 278 -30.09 -1.62 3.71
N GLN A 279 -31.09 -1.60 2.85
CA GLN A 279 -32.38 -1.00 3.17
C GLN A 279 -33.50 -1.72 2.43
N ASP A 280 -34.58 -2.02 3.17
CA ASP A 280 -35.82 -2.62 2.71
C ASP A 280 -35.65 -3.98 2.01
N LEU A 281 -34.54 -4.70 2.26
CA LEU A 281 -34.33 -6.04 1.71
C LEU A 281 -35.33 -7.05 2.30
N PRO A 282 -35.82 -8.02 1.49
CA PRO A 282 -36.69 -9.06 1.99
C PRO A 282 -36.00 -10.00 2.99
N PRO A 283 -36.76 -10.72 3.83
CA PRO A 283 -36.21 -11.75 4.71
C PRO A 283 -35.36 -12.77 3.92
N GLY A 284 -34.14 -13.06 4.41
CA GLY A 284 -33.16 -13.90 3.71
C GLY A 284 -32.29 -13.16 2.69
N GLY A 285 -32.71 -12.01 2.14
CA GLY A 285 -31.93 -11.23 1.19
C GLY A 285 -30.61 -10.71 1.77
N SER A 286 -30.62 -10.30 3.04
CA SER A 286 -29.42 -9.85 3.75
C SER A 286 -28.38 -10.95 3.92
N GLU A 287 -28.81 -12.19 4.15
CA GLU A 287 -27.89 -13.32 4.30
C GLU A 287 -27.23 -13.68 2.97
N LEU A 288 -27.99 -13.64 1.87
CA LEU A 288 -27.47 -13.87 0.53
C LEU A 288 -26.42 -12.84 0.11
N LEU A 289 -26.59 -11.59 0.55
CA LEU A 289 -25.69 -10.50 0.20
C LEU A 289 -24.56 -10.29 1.24
N ARG A 290 -24.54 -11.03 2.34
CA ARG A 290 -23.63 -10.79 3.47
C ARG A 290 -22.15 -10.85 3.07
N GLN A 291 -21.82 -11.90 2.31
CA GLN A 291 -20.49 -12.11 1.76
C GLN A 291 -20.63 -12.84 0.43
N ILE A 292 -20.27 -12.18 -0.64
CA ILE A 292 -20.38 -12.71 -2.00
C ILE A 292 -18.97 -12.84 -2.58
N ALA A 293 -18.57 -14.05 -2.98
CA ALA A 293 -17.38 -14.22 -3.79
C ALA A 293 -17.59 -13.47 -5.12
N VAL A 294 -16.59 -12.76 -5.62
CA VAL A 294 -16.71 -12.04 -6.90
C VAL A 294 -16.89 -13.04 -8.03
N THR A 295 -16.00 -14.02 -8.11
CA THR A 295 -16.04 -15.07 -9.15
C THR A 295 -17.28 -15.94 -9.04
N GLY A 296 -18.01 -16.13 -10.14
CA GLY A 296 -19.24 -16.91 -10.19
C GLY A 296 -20.49 -16.21 -9.66
N SER A 297 -20.37 -14.98 -9.17
CA SER A 297 -21.50 -14.20 -8.66
C SER A 297 -22.17 -13.34 -9.74
N PRO A 298 -23.39 -12.86 -9.50
CA PRO A 298 -24.01 -11.86 -10.37
C PRO A 298 -23.22 -10.56 -10.52
N CYS A 299 -22.33 -10.27 -9.58
CA CYS A 299 -21.52 -9.04 -9.57
C CYS A 299 -20.18 -9.17 -10.32
N GLU A 300 -19.81 -10.38 -10.78
CA GLU A 300 -18.52 -10.62 -11.45
C GLU A 300 -18.26 -9.70 -12.63
N GLU A 301 -19.22 -9.60 -13.56
CA GLU A 301 -19.10 -8.73 -14.72
C GLU A 301 -18.98 -7.25 -14.34
N VAL A 302 -19.75 -6.83 -13.32
CA VAL A 302 -19.72 -5.43 -12.83
C VAL A 302 -18.37 -5.10 -12.21
N VAL A 303 -17.78 -6.03 -11.47
CA VAL A 303 -16.47 -5.84 -10.82
C VAL A 303 -15.34 -5.89 -11.83
N HIS A 304 -15.39 -6.78 -12.83
CA HIS A 304 -14.34 -6.93 -13.83
C HIS A 304 -14.33 -5.82 -14.88
N PHE A 305 -15.52 -5.48 -15.40
CA PHE A 305 -15.61 -4.51 -16.51
C PHE A 305 -15.91 -3.08 -16.07
N GLY A 306 -16.27 -2.88 -14.80
CA GLY A 306 -16.63 -1.55 -14.29
C GLY A 306 -17.87 -0.95 -14.98
N GLN A 307 -18.74 -1.81 -15.53
CA GLN A 307 -19.96 -1.39 -16.23
C GLN A 307 -21.21 -1.80 -15.44
N PRO A 308 -22.25 -0.97 -15.43
CA PRO A 308 -23.50 -1.31 -14.76
C PRO A 308 -24.24 -2.42 -15.50
N MET A 309 -24.83 -3.35 -14.73
CA MET A 309 -25.62 -4.46 -15.26
C MET A 309 -27.04 -4.37 -14.74
N GLN A 310 -28.01 -4.62 -15.62
CA GLN A 310 -29.43 -4.70 -15.29
C GLN A 310 -30.00 -5.97 -15.93
N ARG A 311 -30.73 -6.79 -15.15
CA ARG A 311 -31.31 -8.04 -15.61
C ARG A 311 -32.52 -8.45 -14.78
N PRO A 312 -33.35 -9.39 -15.27
CA PRO A 312 -34.36 -10.06 -14.45
C PRO A 312 -33.69 -10.92 -13.37
N LEU A 313 -34.36 -11.10 -12.24
CA LEU A 313 -33.99 -12.05 -11.20
C LEU A 313 -34.25 -13.49 -11.65
N LEU A 314 -33.41 -14.44 -11.26
CA LEU A 314 -33.47 -15.83 -11.66
C LEU A 314 -33.38 -16.74 -10.42
N GLU A 315 -34.33 -17.68 -10.31
CA GLU A 315 -34.37 -18.65 -9.20
C GLU A 315 -33.14 -19.57 -9.19
N GLU A 316 -32.65 -19.95 -10.37
CA GLU A 316 -31.47 -20.78 -10.57
C GLU A 316 -30.16 -20.17 -10.01
N ARG A 317 -30.16 -18.87 -9.75
CA ARG A 317 -29.03 -18.14 -9.17
C ARG A 317 -29.15 -17.92 -7.66
N GLY A 318 -30.11 -18.59 -7.01
CA GLY A 318 -30.35 -18.47 -5.58
C GLY A 318 -31.06 -17.17 -5.16
N GLU A 319 -31.69 -16.45 -6.11
CA GLU A 319 -32.37 -15.17 -5.88
C GLU A 319 -33.84 -15.35 -5.44
N GLY A 320 -34.22 -16.58 -5.01
CA GLY A 320 -35.57 -16.95 -4.56
C GLY A 320 -36.18 -16.00 -3.54
N PRO A 321 -35.51 -15.61 -2.46
CA PRO A 321 -36.06 -14.68 -1.46
C PRO A 321 -36.51 -13.32 -2.04
N PHE A 322 -35.87 -12.82 -3.10
CA PHE A 322 -36.27 -11.59 -3.77
C PHE A 322 -37.52 -11.83 -4.63
N LEU A 323 -37.58 -12.98 -5.35
CA LEU A 323 -38.74 -13.36 -6.17
C LEU A 323 -39.98 -13.62 -5.30
N GLU A 324 -39.85 -14.27 -4.17
CA GLU A 324 -40.94 -14.51 -3.21
C GLU A 324 -41.50 -13.19 -2.64
N ALA A 325 -40.68 -12.15 -2.53
CA ALA A 325 -41.10 -10.81 -2.14
C ALA A 325 -41.75 -10.00 -3.27
N GLY A 326 -41.91 -10.59 -4.46
CA GLY A 326 -42.51 -9.94 -5.62
C GLY A 326 -41.55 -9.01 -6.40
N LEU A 327 -40.26 -9.09 -6.13
CA LEU A 327 -39.24 -8.39 -6.91
C LEU A 327 -38.85 -9.25 -8.13
N VAL A 328 -38.73 -8.64 -9.30
CA VAL A 328 -38.52 -9.39 -10.54
C VAL A 328 -37.29 -8.94 -11.31
N SER A 329 -36.68 -7.81 -10.93
CA SER A 329 -35.51 -7.29 -11.60
C SER A 329 -34.45 -6.77 -10.61
N CYS A 330 -33.20 -6.81 -11.05
CA CYS A 330 -32.08 -6.26 -10.32
C CYS A 330 -31.18 -5.37 -11.21
N ALA A 331 -30.51 -4.42 -10.57
CA ALA A 331 -29.55 -3.54 -11.17
C ALA A 331 -28.30 -3.41 -10.29
N TYR A 332 -27.13 -3.64 -10.84
CA TYR A 332 -25.85 -3.54 -10.17
C TYR A 332 -25.03 -2.41 -10.78
N PHE A 333 -24.56 -1.49 -9.96
CA PHE A 333 -23.75 -0.35 -10.38
C PHE A 333 -22.39 -0.41 -9.71
N PRO A 334 -21.27 -0.32 -10.46
CA PRO A 334 -19.93 -0.29 -9.86
C PRO A 334 -19.67 1.04 -9.14
N LEU A 335 -19.06 0.98 -7.97
CA LEU A 335 -18.53 2.14 -7.24
C LEU A 335 -17.06 2.31 -7.64
N LEU A 336 -16.80 3.17 -8.63
CA LEU A 336 -15.47 3.32 -9.22
C LEU A 336 -14.62 4.34 -8.46
N ALA A 337 -13.35 3.98 -8.21
CA ALA A 337 -12.33 4.85 -7.68
C ALA A 337 -11.04 4.68 -8.47
N GLY A 338 -10.62 5.69 -9.23
CA GLY A 338 -9.37 5.65 -10.00
C GLY A 338 -9.23 4.48 -10.97
N GLY A 339 -10.37 4.01 -11.55
CA GLY A 339 -10.38 2.88 -12.49
C GLY A 339 -10.54 1.50 -11.83
N THR A 340 -10.56 1.43 -10.50
CA THR A 340 -10.83 0.19 -9.76
C THR A 340 -12.22 0.21 -9.13
N VAL A 341 -12.84 -0.96 -8.99
CA VAL A 341 -14.16 -1.09 -8.34
C VAL A 341 -13.96 -1.24 -6.84
N ALA A 342 -14.34 -0.22 -6.08
CA ALA A 342 -14.28 -0.20 -4.61
C ALA A 342 -15.46 -0.95 -3.96
N GLY A 343 -16.57 -1.13 -4.72
CA GLY A 343 -17.77 -1.80 -4.26
C GLY A 343 -18.84 -1.83 -5.35
N VAL A 344 -20.01 -2.33 -5.00
CA VAL A 344 -21.18 -2.45 -5.88
C VAL A 344 -22.43 -1.96 -5.16
N LEU A 345 -23.19 -1.10 -5.80
CA LEU A 345 -24.57 -0.78 -5.43
C LEU A 345 -25.51 -1.76 -6.10
N ALA A 346 -26.24 -2.53 -5.31
CA ALA A 346 -27.25 -3.48 -5.77
C ALA A 346 -28.65 -2.93 -5.48
N LEU A 347 -29.49 -2.85 -6.50
CA LEU A 347 -30.89 -2.42 -6.43
C LEU A 347 -31.80 -3.55 -6.91
N PHE A 348 -32.92 -3.75 -6.25
CA PHE A 348 -33.91 -4.77 -6.58
C PHE A 348 -35.31 -4.12 -6.64
N GLY A 349 -36.14 -4.52 -7.60
CA GLY A 349 -37.45 -3.93 -7.80
C GLY A 349 -38.35 -4.69 -8.77
N ASP A 350 -39.42 -4.03 -9.16
CA ASP A 350 -40.40 -4.51 -10.15
C ASP A 350 -39.87 -4.41 -11.60
N GLU A 351 -40.68 -4.75 -12.59
CA GLU A 351 -40.33 -4.67 -14.04
C GLU A 351 -39.90 -3.28 -14.48
N THR A 352 -40.31 -2.22 -13.77
CA THR A 352 -40.00 -0.82 -14.13
C THR A 352 -38.66 -0.34 -13.54
N LEU A 353 -37.97 -1.16 -12.72
CA LEU A 353 -36.69 -0.81 -12.12
C LEU A 353 -35.66 -0.36 -13.17
N THR A 354 -35.58 -1.05 -14.31
CA THR A 354 -34.65 -0.73 -15.40
C THR A 354 -34.87 0.65 -15.99
N GLN A 355 -36.10 1.16 -15.99
CA GLN A 355 -36.41 2.52 -16.42
C GLN A 355 -36.14 3.57 -15.35
N ARG A 356 -36.36 3.22 -14.07
CA ARG A 356 -36.18 4.11 -12.92
C ARG A 356 -34.72 4.20 -12.48
N ALA A 357 -33.98 3.11 -12.55
CA ALA A 357 -32.54 3.07 -12.28
C ALA A 357 -31.75 3.55 -13.52
N ASP A 358 -31.95 4.82 -13.87
CA ASP A 358 -31.29 5.46 -15.02
C ASP A 358 -29.76 5.46 -14.86
N LYS A 359 -29.08 4.79 -15.81
CA LYS A 359 -27.62 4.69 -15.82
C LYS A 359 -26.94 6.04 -15.90
N GLU A 360 -27.51 6.99 -16.66
CA GLU A 360 -26.94 8.31 -16.83
C GLU A 360 -27.02 9.16 -15.53
N MET A 361 -27.98 8.83 -14.66
CA MET A 361 -28.13 9.48 -13.35
C MET A 361 -27.28 8.78 -12.28
N LEU A 362 -27.30 7.46 -12.21
CA LEU A 362 -26.69 6.71 -11.10
C LEU A 362 -25.18 6.53 -11.24
N MET A 363 -24.65 6.39 -12.48
CA MET A 363 -23.20 6.19 -12.65
C MET A 363 -22.32 7.33 -12.11
N PRO A 364 -22.63 8.62 -12.38
CA PRO A 364 -21.88 9.72 -11.77
C PRO A 364 -21.92 9.70 -10.23
N ILE A 365 -23.09 9.36 -9.67
CA ILE A 365 -23.28 9.19 -8.23
C ILE A 365 -22.41 8.06 -7.69
N CYS A 366 -22.46 6.88 -8.31
CA CYS A 366 -21.68 5.71 -7.92
C CYS A 366 -20.18 5.97 -8.01
N ASN A 367 -19.71 6.71 -9.01
CA ASN A 367 -18.32 7.11 -9.12
C ASN A 367 -17.90 8.03 -7.96
N GLN A 368 -18.73 9.03 -7.62
CA GLN A 368 -18.45 9.92 -6.50
C GLN A 368 -18.38 9.16 -5.17
N VAL A 369 -19.31 8.24 -4.97
CA VAL A 369 -19.35 7.36 -3.79
C VAL A 369 -18.12 6.45 -3.74
N GLY A 370 -17.72 5.86 -4.87
CA GLY A 370 -16.51 5.06 -4.98
C GLY A 370 -15.26 5.83 -4.56
N PHE A 371 -15.08 7.05 -5.06
CA PHE A 371 -13.99 7.93 -4.63
C PHE A 371 -14.05 8.27 -3.14
N ALA A 372 -15.23 8.57 -2.59
CA ALA A 372 -15.39 8.87 -1.18
C ALA A 372 -14.99 7.66 -0.30
N ILE A 373 -15.46 6.47 -0.64
CA ILE A 373 -15.11 5.22 0.06
C ILE A 373 -13.60 4.97 0.03
N ALA A 374 -12.97 5.12 -1.14
CA ALA A 374 -11.52 4.93 -1.29
C ALA A 374 -10.74 5.94 -0.43
N ASN A 375 -11.14 7.20 -0.40
CA ASN A 375 -10.51 8.24 0.41
C ASN A 375 -10.63 7.95 1.91
N VAL A 376 -11.83 7.56 2.38
CA VAL A 376 -12.04 7.21 3.79
C VAL A 376 -11.17 6.01 4.19
N ARG A 377 -11.06 4.97 3.34
CA ARG A 377 -10.18 3.82 3.58
C ARG A 377 -8.72 4.23 3.64
N LEU A 378 -8.22 4.96 2.65
CA LEU A 378 -6.83 5.45 2.63
C LEU A 378 -6.49 6.28 3.87
N TYR A 379 -7.42 7.16 4.29
CA TYR A 379 -7.23 7.95 5.50
C TYR A 379 -7.20 7.08 6.75
N ALA A 380 -8.10 6.10 6.87
CA ALA A 380 -8.15 5.16 7.99
C ALA A 380 -6.88 4.30 8.07
N ASP A 381 -6.38 3.80 6.93
CA ASP A 381 -5.15 3.02 6.84
C ASP A 381 -3.93 3.85 7.24
N SER A 382 -3.80 5.08 6.71
CA SER A 382 -2.73 6.01 7.08
C SER A 382 -2.75 6.35 8.58
N GLN A 383 -3.92 6.60 9.16
CA GLN A 383 -4.08 6.85 10.59
C GLN A 383 -3.75 5.61 11.44
N SER A 384 -4.10 4.41 10.95
CA SER A 384 -3.76 3.15 11.60
C SER A 384 -2.25 2.93 11.62
N GLU A 385 -1.59 3.16 10.48
CA GLU A 385 -0.14 3.03 10.36
C GLU A 385 0.60 4.04 11.24
N ARG A 386 0.16 5.30 11.21
CA ARG A 386 0.70 6.34 12.11
C ARG A 386 0.54 5.97 13.59
N ARG A 387 -0.63 5.42 13.99
CA ARG A 387 -0.85 4.95 15.37
C ARG A 387 0.08 3.79 15.72
N LYS A 388 0.28 2.82 14.81
CA LYS A 388 1.21 1.70 15.02
C LYS A 388 2.63 2.21 15.23
N LEU A 389 3.12 3.12 14.38
CA LEU A 389 4.44 3.72 14.50
C LEU A 389 4.60 4.48 15.82
N ASN A 390 3.62 5.30 16.21
CA ASN A 390 3.65 5.99 17.50
C ASN A 390 3.68 5.00 18.66
N THR A 391 2.88 3.93 18.60
CA THR A 391 2.88 2.89 19.66
C THR A 391 4.23 2.20 19.78
N VAL A 392 4.89 1.90 18.65
CA VAL A 392 6.25 1.34 18.66
C VAL A 392 7.20 2.30 19.34
N VAL A 393 7.23 3.57 18.94
CA VAL A 393 8.15 4.56 19.51
C VAL A 393 7.91 4.78 21.00
N THR A 394 6.66 4.85 21.45
CA THR A 394 6.32 5.06 22.87
C THR A 394 6.54 3.81 23.73
N SER A 395 6.48 2.59 23.15
CA SER A 395 6.70 1.35 23.88
C SER A 395 8.19 1.00 24.08
N ILE A 396 9.11 1.68 23.36
CA ILE A 396 10.55 1.49 23.51
C ILE A 396 10.99 2.04 24.88
N ALA A 397 11.62 1.19 25.70
CA ALA A 397 12.14 1.57 27.02
C ALA A 397 13.41 2.44 26.95
N GLU A 398 14.04 2.54 25.78
CA GLU A 398 15.15 3.44 25.52
C GLU A 398 14.64 4.83 25.12
N GLY A 399 15.37 5.88 25.46
CA GLY A 399 15.06 7.23 25.01
C GLY A 399 15.27 7.35 23.50
N VAL A 400 14.21 7.75 22.78
CA VAL A 400 14.27 8.03 21.34
C VAL A 400 14.00 9.50 21.13
N VAL A 401 14.92 10.19 20.45
CA VAL A 401 14.81 11.61 20.11
C VAL A 401 15.17 11.83 18.66
N LEU A 402 14.39 12.69 17.97
CA LEU A 402 14.66 13.15 16.62
C LEU A 402 14.95 14.65 16.61
N CYS A 403 15.85 15.08 15.74
CA CYS A 403 16.05 16.49 15.44
C CYS A 403 15.95 16.77 13.92
N ASP A 404 15.69 18.03 13.58
CA ASP A 404 15.75 18.52 12.21
C ASP A 404 17.19 18.75 11.75
N ALA A 405 17.40 19.14 10.49
CA ALA A 405 18.72 19.45 9.91
C ALA A 405 19.45 20.61 10.63
N ARG A 406 18.74 21.39 11.44
CA ARG A 406 19.32 22.49 12.24
C ARG A 406 19.64 22.05 13.68
N GLY A 407 19.43 20.79 14.01
CA GLY A 407 19.64 20.25 15.35
C GLY A 407 18.54 20.60 16.36
N ARG A 408 17.38 21.08 15.93
CA ARG A 408 16.23 21.33 16.82
C ARG A 408 15.47 20.05 17.05
N LEU A 409 15.13 19.76 18.28
CA LEU A 409 14.36 18.57 18.65
C LEU A 409 12.95 18.63 18.06
N THR A 410 12.53 17.58 17.37
CA THR A 410 11.21 17.47 16.73
C THR A 410 10.32 16.41 17.37
N LEU A 411 10.91 15.39 17.99
CA LEU A 411 10.21 14.31 18.64
C LEU A 411 11.05 13.75 19.79
N ALA A 412 10.40 13.38 20.88
CA ALA A 412 10.91 12.46 21.90
C ALA A 412 9.81 11.54 22.39
N ASN A 413 10.18 10.31 22.75
CA ASN A 413 9.28 9.40 23.46
C ASN A 413 9.31 9.66 24.98
N ASP A 414 8.36 9.08 25.71
CA ASP A 414 8.25 9.25 27.17
C ASP A 414 9.49 8.75 27.93
N ALA A 415 10.14 7.70 27.41
CA ALA A 415 11.37 7.18 27.97
C ALA A 415 12.51 8.21 27.88
N ALA A 416 12.60 8.95 26.79
CA ALA A 416 13.60 10.01 26.63
C ALA A 416 13.39 11.14 27.65
N LEU A 417 12.15 11.58 27.85
CA LEU A 417 11.82 12.59 28.85
C LEU A 417 12.19 12.13 30.28
N THR A 418 11.85 10.88 30.59
CA THR A 418 12.15 10.27 31.87
C THR A 418 13.66 10.17 32.13
N LEU A 419 14.43 9.66 31.16
CA LEU A 419 15.87 9.49 31.22
C LEU A 419 16.62 10.82 31.31
N LEU A 420 16.13 11.85 30.62
CA LEU A 420 16.69 13.21 30.66
C LEU A 420 16.14 14.04 31.82
N ARG A 421 15.18 13.51 32.58
CA ARG A 421 14.48 14.19 33.69
C ARG A 421 13.83 15.50 33.28
N LEU A 422 13.15 15.49 32.15
CA LEU A 422 12.44 16.65 31.57
C LEU A 422 10.95 16.45 31.67
N ASP A 423 10.22 17.49 32.01
CA ASP A 423 8.75 17.51 31.95
C ASP A 423 8.23 17.68 30.50
N SER A 424 9.02 18.33 29.65
CA SER A 424 8.75 18.55 28.22
C SER A 424 10.04 18.80 27.45
N LEU A 425 9.99 18.60 26.13
CA LEU A 425 11.14 18.88 25.25
C LEU A 425 11.39 20.39 25.12
N PRO A 426 12.65 20.82 25.24
CA PRO A 426 13.07 22.15 24.89
C PRO A 426 13.23 22.27 23.35
N PHE A 427 12.12 22.40 22.62
CA PHE A 427 12.12 22.45 21.14
C PHE A 427 12.90 23.60 20.52
N GLU A 428 13.20 24.64 21.27
CA GLU A 428 13.86 25.86 20.78
C GLU A 428 15.35 25.96 21.15
N GLN A 429 15.90 25.00 21.92
CA GLN A 429 17.26 25.09 22.40
C GLN A 429 18.26 24.75 21.30
N PRO A 430 19.28 25.61 21.03
CA PRO A 430 20.32 25.30 20.07
C PRO A 430 21.19 24.12 20.49
N LEU A 431 21.64 23.34 19.52
CA LEU A 431 22.54 22.19 19.74
C LEU A 431 23.79 22.56 20.57
N ALA A 432 24.31 23.77 20.37
CA ALA A 432 25.50 24.27 21.08
C ALA A 432 25.33 24.44 22.60
N GLU A 433 24.10 24.60 23.07
CA GLU A 433 23.79 24.76 24.50
C GLU A 433 23.46 23.45 25.21
N MET A 434 23.32 22.35 24.47
CA MET A 434 22.98 21.03 25.01
C MET A 434 24.02 20.50 26.03
N PRO A 435 25.34 20.64 25.82
CA PRO A 435 26.31 20.13 26.81
C PRO A 435 26.15 20.74 28.20
N ASP A 436 25.98 22.06 28.27
CA ASP A 436 25.82 22.77 29.54
C ASP A 436 24.45 22.51 30.15
N PHE A 437 23.41 22.42 29.34
CA PHE A 437 22.03 22.17 29.81
C PHE A 437 21.86 20.76 30.40
N TYR A 438 22.44 19.73 29.76
CA TYR A 438 22.33 18.34 30.20
C TYR A 438 23.55 17.89 31.05
N GLY A 439 24.55 18.76 31.26
CA GLY A 439 25.77 18.41 31.96
C GLY A 439 26.54 17.26 31.32
N MET A 440 26.64 17.28 29.96
CA MET A 440 27.28 16.22 29.18
C MET A 440 28.81 16.30 29.27
N HIS A 441 29.43 15.18 29.64
CA HIS A 441 30.89 15.03 29.76
C HIS A 441 31.31 13.69 29.16
N ASP A 442 32.57 13.58 28.77
CA ASP A 442 33.18 12.28 28.45
C ASP A 442 33.33 11.41 29.72
N LEU A 443 33.78 10.16 29.55
CA LEU A 443 33.96 9.23 30.67
C LEU A 443 35.09 9.66 31.62
N GLU A 444 35.98 10.57 31.19
CA GLU A 444 37.05 11.17 31.98
C GLU A 444 36.63 12.48 32.67
N GLY A 445 35.39 12.93 32.44
CA GLY A 445 34.82 14.11 33.08
C GLY A 445 35.18 15.43 32.38
N ARG A 446 35.67 15.40 31.14
CA ARG A 446 35.97 16.60 30.34
C ARG A 446 34.72 17.06 29.61
N ALA A 447 34.52 18.35 29.45
CA ALA A 447 33.44 18.91 28.66
C ALA A 447 33.61 18.52 27.19
N LEU A 448 32.49 18.25 26.51
CA LEU A 448 32.47 17.87 25.10
C LEU A 448 32.57 19.09 24.22
N GLU A 449 33.33 18.98 23.13
CA GLU A 449 33.30 19.96 22.05
C GLU A 449 32.02 19.72 21.17
N LEU A 450 31.63 20.74 20.42
CA LEU A 450 30.36 20.73 19.66
C LEU A 450 30.29 19.58 18.67
N ASP A 451 31.39 19.24 18.00
CA ASP A 451 31.51 18.15 17.02
C ASP A 451 31.47 16.75 17.66
N GLN A 452 31.75 16.66 18.98
CA GLN A 452 31.66 15.42 19.73
C GLN A 452 30.27 15.12 20.25
N LEU A 453 29.34 16.09 20.13
CA LEU A 453 27.95 15.88 20.54
C LEU A 453 27.28 14.81 19.70
N PRO A 454 26.50 13.90 20.32
CA PRO A 454 25.82 12.85 19.59
C PRO A 454 25.02 13.33 18.36
N PHE A 455 24.24 14.40 18.52
CA PHE A 455 23.47 14.97 17.40
C PHE A 455 24.36 15.60 16.33
N ALA A 456 25.42 16.28 16.70
CA ALA A 456 26.35 16.90 15.75
C ALA A 456 27.03 15.84 14.87
N ARG A 457 27.46 14.73 15.45
CA ARG A 457 28.04 13.59 14.75
C ARG A 457 27.03 12.97 13.76
N ALA A 458 25.80 12.72 14.22
CA ALA A 458 24.75 12.14 13.37
C ALA A 458 24.37 13.09 12.22
N LEU A 459 24.26 14.41 12.46
CA LEU A 459 24.00 15.42 11.44
C LEU A 459 25.17 15.60 10.46
N ALA A 460 26.41 15.30 10.89
CA ALA A 460 27.56 15.22 9.99
C ALA A 460 27.56 13.96 9.11
N GLY A 461 26.57 13.08 9.28
CA GLY A 461 26.39 11.87 8.48
C GLY A 461 27.00 10.61 9.09
N GLU A 462 27.47 10.68 10.34
CA GLU A 462 28.10 9.56 11.03
C GLU A 462 27.03 8.61 11.60
N LEU A 463 27.23 7.30 11.42
CA LEU A 463 26.48 6.24 12.08
C LEU A 463 27.35 5.70 13.23
N PHE A 464 26.89 5.80 14.46
CA PHE A 464 27.62 5.31 15.63
C PHE A 464 26.71 4.56 16.59
N GLN A 465 27.32 3.66 17.38
CA GLN A 465 26.64 2.84 18.39
C GLN A 465 27.47 2.81 19.67
N ASP A 466 26.79 2.69 20.82
CA ASP A 466 27.38 2.58 22.16
C ASP A 466 28.37 3.72 22.50
N TYR A 467 28.09 4.94 22.03
CA TYR A 467 28.85 6.12 22.41
C TYR A 467 28.46 6.55 23.83
N ARG A 468 29.39 6.39 24.79
CA ARG A 468 29.09 6.55 26.20
C ARG A 468 29.49 7.93 26.70
N LEU A 469 28.56 8.59 27.37
CA LEU A 469 28.74 9.91 27.96
C LEU A 469 28.22 9.91 29.41
N VAL A 470 28.72 10.82 30.18
CA VAL A 470 28.24 11.09 31.54
C VAL A 470 27.31 12.29 31.52
N LEU A 471 26.11 12.12 32.03
CA LEU A 471 25.19 13.22 32.33
C LEU A 471 25.32 13.56 33.82
N ARG A 472 25.77 14.76 34.13
CA ARG A 472 25.86 15.26 35.52
C ARG A 472 24.61 16.03 35.88
N GLY A 473 23.73 15.42 36.66
CA GLY A 473 22.65 16.13 37.34
C GLY A 473 23.15 16.80 38.62
N ALA A 474 22.28 17.57 39.28
CA ALA A 474 22.61 18.28 40.48
C ALA A 474 23.11 17.38 41.67
N SER A 475 22.73 16.10 41.69
CA SER A 475 23.05 15.15 42.76
C SER A 475 23.59 13.79 42.29
N ASP A 476 23.42 13.43 41.01
CA ASP A 476 23.75 12.10 40.50
C ASP A 476 24.45 12.19 39.16
N GLU A 477 25.43 11.32 38.92
CA GLU A 477 26.04 11.06 37.61
C GLU A 477 25.41 9.81 37.02
N THR A 478 24.90 9.97 35.78
CA THR A 478 24.30 8.88 35.01
C THR A 478 25.13 8.63 33.77
N VAL A 479 25.53 7.38 33.55
CA VAL A 479 26.24 6.99 32.32
C VAL A 479 25.24 6.58 31.30
N MET A 480 25.18 7.34 30.20
CA MET A 480 24.27 7.09 29.08
C MET A 480 25.03 6.52 27.89
N SER A 481 24.46 5.52 27.25
CA SER A 481 24.94 4.99 25.96
C SER A 481 24.06 5.54 24.85
N PHE A 482 24.68 6.23 23.91
CA PHE A 482 24.02 6.84 22.72
C PHE A 482 24.31 6.07 21.45
N SER A 483 23.30 5.90 20.62
CA SER A 483 23.42 5.43 19.25
C SER A 483 22.74 6.45 18.35
N GLY A 484 23.37 6.84 17.26
CA GLY A 484 22.89 7.89 16.40
C GLY A 484 23.02 7.56 14.93
N ALA A 485 22.04 8.02 14.14
CA ALA A 485 22.00 7.88 12.68
C ALA A 485 21.45 9.14 12.01
N PRO A 486 21.93 9.52 10.83
CA PRO A 486 21.32 10.57 10.02
C PRO A 486 19.99 10.11 9.44
N ALA A 487 18.96 10.96 9.51
CA ALA A 487 17.73 10.80 8.79
C ALA A 487 17.89 11.44 7.40
N ARG A 488 17.72 10.63 6.33
CA ARG A 488 17.95 11.06 4.94
C ARG A 488 16.64 11.08 4.18
N ALA A 489 16.48 12.09 3.31
CA ALA A 489 15.46 12.13 2.28
C ALA A 489 15.77 11.14 1.14
N ASP A 490 14.81 10.94 0.24
CA ASP A 490 14.96 10.05 -0.93
C ASP A 490 16.08 10.46 -1.89
N ASP A 491 16.47 11.76 -1.90
CA ASP A 491 17.59 12.30 -2.66
C ASP A 491 18.95 12.16 -1.97
N GLY A 492 18.98 11.57 -0.75
CA GLY A 492 20.18 11.37 0.07
C GLY A 492 20.59 12.56 0.94
N THR A 493 19.90 13.70 0.87
CA THR A 493 20.12 14.85 1.74
C THR A 493 19.78 14.51 3.19
N ILE A 494 20.53 15.07 4.17
CA ILE A 494 20.26 14.87 5.59
C ILE A 494 19.19 15.86 6.02
N GLU A 495 18.01 15.36 6.36
CA GLU A 495 16.88 16.13 6.87
C GLU A 495 16.89 16.26 8.41
N GLY A 496 17.69 15.43 9.09
CA GLY A 496 17.73 15.41 10.53
C GLY A 496 18.59 14.27 11.06
N ALA A 497 18.43 13.96 12.35
CA ALA A 497 19.09 12.82 12.98
C ALA A 497 18.15 12.13 13.98
N VAL A 498 18.35 10.83 14.12
CA VAL A 498 17.70 9.98 15.12
C VAL A 498 18.72 9.58 16.15
N MET A 499 18.36 9.71 17.42
CA MET A 499 19.16 9.29 18.56
C MET A 499 18.38 8.31 19.40
N VAL A 500 19.04 7.22 19.77
CA VAL A 500 18.55 6.27 20.76
C VAL A 500 19.56 6.22 21.91
N PHE A 501 19.08 6.28 23.15
CA PHE A 501 19.95 6.25 24.29
C PHE A 501 19.34 5.52 25.51
N ARG A 502 20.19 4.96 26.32
CA ARG A 502 19.80 4.22 27.52
C ARG A 502 20.77 4.46 28.69
N ASP A 503 20.26 4.31 29.88
CA ASP A 503 21.07 4.32 31.12
C ASP A 503 21.82 3.00 31.26
N VAL A 504 23.14 3.07 31.26
CA VAL A 504 24.04 1.91 31.45
C VAL A 504 24.82 1.99 32.76
N THR A 505 24.44 2.90 33.66
CA THR A 505 25.13 3.15 34.95
C THR A 505 25.25 1.89 35.79
N ALA A 506 24.16 1.13 35.93
CA ALA A 506 24.14 -0.09 36.71
C ALA A 506 25.05 -1.18 36.09
N SER A 507 24.99 -1.34 34.77
CA SER A 507 25.83 -2.30 34.04
C SER A 507 27.31 -1.93 34.19
N GLN A 508 27.66 -0.65 34.00
CA GLN A 508 29.05 -0.19 34.11
C GLN A 508 29.59 -0.30 35.54
N LYS A 509 28.76 0.00 36.56
CA LYS A 509 29.15 -0.21 37.99
C LYS A 509 29.40 -1.69 38.27
N LEU A 510 28.58 -2.59 37.72
CA LEU A 510 28.77 -4.03 37.89
C LEU A 510 30.07 -4.51 37.23
N ASP A 511 30.34 -4.05 35.99
CA ASP A 511 31.57 -4.39 35.29
C ASP A 511 32.82 -3.90 36.07
N ARG A 512 32.81 -2.65 36.51
CA ARG A 512 33.91 -2.12 37.37
C ARG A 512 34.08 -2.89 38.69
N ALA A 513 32.97 -3.19 39.38
CA ALA A 513 33.03 -3.96 40.62
C ALA A 513 33.55 -5.39 40.40
N LYS A 514 33.19 -6.02 39.27
CA LYS A 514 33.72 -7.33 38.88
C LYS A 514 35.22 -7.29 38.64
N ASP A 515 35.71 -6.27 37.93
CA ASP A 515 37.13 -6.13 37.63
C ASP A 515 37.95 -5.82 38.90
N GLU A 516 37.45 -4.94 39.77
CA GLU A 516 38.04 -4.66 41.07
C GLU A 516 38.08 -5.91 41.96
N PHE A 517 36.97 -6.65 42.03
CA PHE A 517 36.92 -7.93 42.77
C PHE A 517 37.97 -8.93 42.27
N LEU A 518 38.10 -9.09 40.92
CA LEU A 518 39.09 -9.99 40.35
C LEU A 518 40.52 -9.56 40.66
N ALA A 519 40.81 -8.24 40.62
CA ALA A 519 42.12 -7.71 40.96
C ALA A 519 42.50 -7.96 42.42
N VAL A 520 41.57 -7.67 43.35
CA VAL A 520 41.77 -7.90 44.80
C VAL A 520 41.90 -9.40 45.08
N ALA A 521 41.00 -10.24 44.58
CA ALA A 521 41.02 -11.69 44.81
C ALA A 521 42.33 -12.33 44.33
N ALA A 522 42.82 -11.90 43.19
CA ALA A 522 44.09 -12.42 42.65
C ALA A 522 45.29 -11.97 43.49
N HIS A 523 45.29 -10.74 43.98
CA HIS A 523 46.34 -10.26 44.89
C HIS A 523 46.36 -11.08 46.21
N GLU A 524 45.18 -11.27 46.81
CA GLU A 524 45.01 -12.05 48.05
C GLU A 524 45.33 -13.55 47.90
N LEU A 525 45.19 -14.12 46.72
CA LEU A 525 45.58 -15.49 46.39
C LEU A 525 47.10 -15.62 46.11
N ARG A 526 47.72 -14.62 45.47
CA ARG A 526 49.14 -14.66 45.13
C ARG A 526 50.03 -14.72 46.36
N SER A 527 49.69 -13.94 47.37
CA SER A 527 50.51 -13.82 48.63
C SER A 527 50.64 -15.15 49.36
N PRO A 528 49.57 -15.91 49.73
CA PRO A 528 49.71 -17.20 50.38
C PRO A 528 50.40 -18.26 49.57
N LEU A 529 50.09 -18.26 48.23
CA LEU A 529 50.72 -19.21 47.30
C LEU A 529 52.21 -18.97 47.15
N ALA A 530 52.67 -17.71 47.17
CA ALA A 530 54.08 -17.37 47.13
C ALA A 530 54.78 -17.85 48.42
N ALA A 531 54.12 -17.72 49.58
CA ALA A 531 54.63 -18.24 50.84
C ALA A 531 54.77 -19.77 50.87
N VAL A 532 53.71 -20.51 50.37
CA VAL A 532 53.73 -21.95 50.26
C VAL A 532 54.84 -22.40 49.29
N ARG A 533 55.03 -21.71 48.13
CA ARG A 533 56.13 -21.96 47.24
C ARG A 533 57.46 -21.79 47.91
N SER A 534 57.71 -20.70 48.62
CA SER A 534 58.99 -20.43 49.32
C SER A 534 59.30 -21.51 50.30
N TYR A 535 58.31 -21.96 51.12
CA TYR A 535 58.51 -23.10 52.01
C TYR A 535 58.76 -24.41 51.31
N ALA A 536 58.03 -24.72 50.24
CA ALA A 536 58.21 -25.90 49.42
C ALA A 536 59.60 -25.92 48.79
N ASP A 537 60.05 -24.80 48.17
CA ASP A 537 61.39 -24.65 47.61
C ASP A 537 62.49 -24.86 48.66
N LEU A 538 62.29 -24.32 49.88
CA LEU A 538 63.24 -24.46 51.01
C LEU A 538 63.31 -25.91 51.51
N LEU A 539 62.18 -26.59 51.62
CA LEU A 539 62.11 -28.00 51.97
C LEU A 539 62.78 -28.88 50.94
N LEU A 540 62.48 -28.61 49.65
CA LEU A 540 63.06 -29.32 48.51
C LEU A 540 64.60 -29.20 48.49
N ARG A 541 65.14 -27.98 48.67
CA ARG A 541 66.59 -27.73 48.77
C ARG A 541 67.19 -28.45 49.92
N ARG A 542 66.55 -28.42 51.14
CA ARG A 542 67.01 -29.08 52.30
C ARG A 542 67.07 -30.60 52.15
N GLU A 543 66.05 -31.22 51.49
CA GLU A 543 66.00 -32.63 51.25
C GLU A 543 67.03 -33.04 50.19
N GLN A 544 67.28 -32.26 49.13
CA GLN A 544 68.31 -32.45 48.13
C GLN A 544 69.74 -32.41 48.69
N GLN A 545 69.98 -31.77 49.88
CA GLN A 545 71.25 -31.67 50.51
C GLN A 545 71.50 -32.75 51.60
N ARG A 546 70.53 -33.64 51.85
CA ARG A 546 70.68 -34.78 52.77
C ARG A 546 71.43 -35.93 52.08
N GLU A 547 72.41 -36.52 52.87
CA GLU A 547 73.14 -37.69 52.32
C GLU A 547 72.27 -38.95 52.10
N GLU A 548 71.18 -39.09 52.88
CA GLU A 548 70.17 -40.15 52.73
C GLU A 548 68.80 -39.54 52.45
N ALA A 549 68.59 -38.91 51.30
CA ALA A 549 67.30 -38.33 50.91
C ALA A 549 66.36 -39.45 50.45
N ASP A 550 65.13 -39.49 51.01
CA ASP A 550 64.11 -40.43 50.50
C ASP A 550 63.60 -39.95 49.10
N PRO A 551 63.78 -40.81 48.12
CA PRO A 551 63.31 -40.48 46.72
C PRO A 551 61.82 -40.11 46.66
N ARG A 552 60.99 -40.62 47.60
CA ARG A 552 59.52 -40.35 47.62
C ARG A 552 59.30 -38.93 48.15
N ASP A 553 60.03 -38.48 49.15
CA ASP A 553 59.89 -37.13 49.71
C ASP A 553 60.39 -36.09 48.71
N LEU A 554 61.52 -36.32 48.08
CA LEU A 554 62.00 -35.49 46.96
C LEU A 554 60.99 -35.41 45.79
N HIS A 555 60.39 -36.53 45.42
CA HIS A 555 59.39 -36.58 44.41
C HIS A 555 58.13 -35.80 44.85
N GLY A 556 57.63 -35.99 46.08
CA GLY A 556 56.47 -35.32 46.62
C GLY A 556 56.66 -33.80 46.69
N LEU A 557 57.86 -33.32 47.20
CA LEU A 557 58.20 -31.90 47.28
C LEU A 557 58.33 -31.28 45.85
N THR A 558 58.86 -32.03 44.88
CA THR A 558 58.95 -31.57 43.51
C THR A 558 57.58 -31.36 42.90
N ILE A 559 56.66 -32.31 43.10
CA ILE A 559 55.26 -32.21 42.63
C ILE A 559 54.61 -31.00 43.34
N LEU A 560 54.75 -30.85 44.62
CA LEU A 560 54.15 -29.75 45.38
C LEU A 560 54.64 -28.40 44.86
N THR A 561 55.93 -28.22 44.63
CA THR A 561 56.51 -26.99 44.06
C THR A 561 55.99 -26.71 42.64
N GLN A 562 55.85 -27.75 41.83
CA GLN A 562 55.29 -27.64 40.48
C GLN A 562 53.81 -27.19 40.54
N GLN A 563 53.01 -27.79 41.43
CA GLN A 563 51.57 -27.44 41.54
C GLN A 563 51.37 -26.03 42.04
N VAL A 564 52.14 -25.57 43.05
CA VAL A 564 52.05 -24.19 43.54
C VAL A 564 52.50 -23.21 42.47
N THR A 565 53.54 -23.49 41.72
CA THR A 565 53.99 -22.68 40.58
C THR A 565 52.92 -22.62 39.48
N HIS A 566 52.23 -23.73 39.24
CA HIS A 566 51.12 -23.79 38.32
C HIS A 566 49.93 -22.89 38.76
N MET A 567 49.55 -22.95 40.06
CA MET A 567 48.50 -22.10 40.63
C MET A 567 48.86 -20.61 40.53
N LEU A 568 50.09 -20.20 40.81
CA LEU A 568 50.56 -18.83 40.67
C LEU A 568 50.42 -18.35 39.21
N ARG A 569 50.85 -19.15 38.23
CA ARG A 569 50.66 -18.81 36.80
C ARG A 569 49.17 -18.66 36.40
N MET A 570 48.28 -19.51 36.97
CA MET A 570 46.84 -19.39 36.74
C MET A 570 46.28 -18.06 37.25
N VAL A 571 46.69 -17.65 38.46
CA VAL A 571 46.29 -16.35 39.06
C VAL A 571 46.82 -15.20 38.22
N ASP A 572 48.08 -15.25 37.79
CA ASP A 572 48.68 -14.21 36.94
C ASP A 572 47.98 -14.11 35.57
N ASN A 573 47.65 -15.23 34.93
CA ASN A 573 46.91 -15.27 33.67
C ASN A 573 45.49 -14.67 33.82
N LEU A 574 44.81 -14.93 34.94
CA LEU A 574 43.49 -14.37 35.22
C LEU A 574 43.56 -12.83 35.36
N LEU A 575 44.60 -12.33 36.07
CA LEU A 575 44.85 -10.88 36.18
C LEU A 575 45.17 -10.24 34.84
N ASP A 576 46.02 -10.88 34.01
CA ASP A 576 46.38 -10.38 32.69
C ASP A 576 45.13 -10.28 31.80
N VAL A 577 44.21 -11.24 31.86
CA VAL A 577 42.91 -11.18 31.14
C VAL A 577 42.09 -9.98 31.63
N SER A 578 41.92 -9.82 32.94
CA SER A 578 41.16 -8.71 33.51
C SER A 578 41.72 -7.34 33.10
N ARG A 579 43.07 -7.19 33.15
CA ARG A 579 43.74 -5.93 32.75
C ARG A 579 43.65 -5.63 31.27
N ILE A 580 43.72 -6.66 30.41
CA ILE A 580 43.54 -6.52 28.98
C ILE A 580 42.10 -6.07 28.66
N ASP A 581 41.11 -6.71 29.30
CA ASP A 581 39.69 -6.38 29.10
C ASP A 581 39.36 -4.94 29.55
N ALA A 582 39.99 -4.50 30.64
CA ALA A 582 39.84 -3.13 31.16
C ALA A 582 40.67 -2.09 30.37
N GLY A 583 41.47 -2.49 29.37
CA GLY A 583 42.37 -1.59 28.65
C GLY A 583 43.51 -1.04 29.50
N GLN A 584 43.83 -1.68 30.67
CA GLN A 584 44.77 -1.19 31.68
C GLN A 584 46.15 -1.85 31.60
N LEU A 585 46.41 -2.61 30.53
CA LEU A 585 47.70 -3.26 30.39
C LEU A 585 48.59 -2.42 29.47
N ASP A 586 49.60 -1.76 30.04
CA ASP A 586 50.64 -1.01 29.32
C ASP A 586 51.82 -1.90 29.00
N LEU A 587 52.25 -1.89 27.71
CA LEU A 587 53.45 -2.61 27.27
C LEU A 587 54.71 -1.81 27.50
N GLN A 588 55.74 -2.48 28.05
CA GLN A 588 57.09 -1.89 28.17
C GLN A 588 57.90 -2.16 26.92
N ILE A 589 57.66 -1.38 25.88
CA ILE A 589 58.32 -1.56 24.58
C ILE A 589 59.82 -1.18 24.68
N GLN A 590 60.67 -2.13 24.27
CA GLN A 590 62.11 -1.98 24.22
C GLN A 590 62.66 -2.60 22.95
N ARG A 591 63.80 -2.11 22.45
CA ARG A 591 64.53 -2.74 21.36
C ARG A 591 65.25 -4.01 21.84
N VAL A 592 64.80 -5.16 21.38
CA VAL A 592 65.22 -6.49 21.88
C VAL A 592 65.73 -7.32 20.72
N ASN A 593 66.84 -8.03 20.90
CA ASN A 593 67.28 -9.04 19.96
C ASN A 593 66.47 -10.32 20.15
N LEU A 594 65.57 -10.62 19.21
CA LEU A 594 64.61 -11.72 19.29
C LEU A 594 65.34 -13.07 19.26
N VAL A 595 66.47 -13.21 18.56
CA VAL A 595 67.30 -14.44 18.57
C VAL A 595 67.71 -14.76 20.02
N SER A 596 68.20 -13.78 20.76
CA SER A 596 68.60 -13.98 22.16
C SER A 596 67.41 -14.36 23.07
N VAL A 597 66.23 -13.76 22.84
CA VAL A 597 65.02 -14.12 23.61
C VAL A 597 64.59 -15.54 23.35
N VAL A 598 64.51 -15.95 22.09
CA VAL A 598 64.16 -17.32 21.71
C VAL A 598 65.16 -18.34 22.26
N THR A 599 66.47 -18.07 22.14
CA THR A 599 67.53 -18.92 22.72
C THR A 599 67.37 -19.09 24.22
N GLN A 600 67.18 -17.97 24.97
CA GLN A 600 66.97 -18.05 26.40
C GLN A 600 65.75 -18.88 26.81
N VAL A 601 64.64 -18.72 26.07
CA VAL A 601 63.43 -19.51 26.34
C VAL A 601 63.66 -21.00 26.06
N LEU A 602 64.36 -21.33 24.97
CA LEU A 602 64.69 -22.71 24.63
C LEU A 602 65.58 -23.34 25.72
N ASP A 603 66.64 -22.64 26.18
CA ASP A 603 67.52 -23.12 27.26
C ASP A 603 66.73 -23.35 28.55
N GLN A 604 65.78 -22.46 28.92
CA GLN A 604 64.90 -22.64 30.04
C GLN A 604 63.92 -23.81 29.92
N GLN A 605 63.54 -24.19 28.69
CA GLN A 605 62.61 -25.29 28.43
C GLN A 605 63.31 -26.65 28.21
N ARG A 606 64.63 -26.69 27.96
CA ARG A 606 65.41 -27.93 27.79
C ARG A 606 65.21 -28.97 28.91
N PRO A 607 65.22 -28.59 30.22
CA PRO A 607 64.96 -29.56 31.29
C PRO A 607 63.57 -30.18 31.23
N ALA A 608 62.57 -29.42 30.76
CA ALA A 608 61.18 -29.86 30.65
C ALA A 608 60.96 -30.70 29.36
N ALA A 609 61.88 -30.66 28.41
CA ALA A 609 61.75 -31.37 27.13
C ALA A 609 61.95 -32.90 27.29
N GLY A 610 62.44 -33.41 28.43
CA GLY A 610 62.50 -34.84 28.71
C GLY A 610 63.40 -35.62 27.75
N GLY A 611 64.51 -35.03 27.26
CA GLY A 611 65.43 -35.64 26.31
C GLY A 611 65.17 -35.35 24.85
N ARG A 612 64.07 -34.63 24.53
CA ARG A 612 63.77 -34.19 23.16
C ARG A 612 64.77 -33.13 22.70
N GLU A 613 65.07 -33.17 21.41
CA GLU A 613 65.92 -32.13 20.79
C GLU A 613 65.09 -30.88 20.48
N LEU A 614 65.56 -29.75 21.03
CA LEU A 614 65.00 -28.40 20.68
C LEU A 614 65.96 -27.76 19.70
N LEU A 615 65.56 -27.75 18.41
CA LEU A 615 66.37 -27.21 17.31
C LEU A 615 65.99 -25.73 17.05
N LEU A 616 66.99 -24.85 17.04
CA LEU A 616 66.78 -23.44 16.62
C LEU A 616 67.43 -23.20 15.27
N GLU A 617 66.62 -22.79 14.33
CA GLU A 617 67.06 -22.35 13.00
C GLU A 617 66.80 -20.87 12.87
N HIS A 618 67.81 -20.09 12.45
CA HIS A 618 67.67 -18.66 12.22
C HIS A 618 68.52 -18.21 11.02
N ASP A 619 67.96 -17.31 10.23
CA ASP A 619 68.61 -16.79 9.00
C ASP A 619 69.62 -15.68 9.28
N THR A 620 69.56 -15.04 10.46
CA THR A 620 70.44 -13.94 10.86
C THR A 620 70.89 -14.11 12.30
N ALA A 621 72.15 -13.77 12.61
CA ALA A 621 72.68 -13.84 14.01
C ALA A 621 71.97 -12.86 14.99
N GLU A 622 71.49 -11.75 14.47
CA GLU A 622 70.79 -10.71 15.21
C GLU A 622 69.52 -10.26 14.46
N LEU A 623 68.39 -10.20 15.17
CA LEU A 623 67.13 -9.71 14.66
C LEU A 623 66.48 -8.86 15.76
N TYR A 624 66.52 -7.54 15.57
CA TYR A 624 65.97 -6.58 16.53
C TYR A 624 64.52 -6.28 16.25
N VAL A 625 63.69 -6.36 17.30
CA VAL A 625 62.28 -5.96 17.29
C VAL A 625 61.95 -5.02 18.45
N GLU A 626 61.03 -4.11 18.26
CA GLU A 626 60.51 -3.27 19.36
C GLU A 626 59.36 -4.02 20.03
N CYS A 627 59.63 -4.57 21.25
CA CYS A 627 58.64 -5.36 21.97
C CYS A 627 58.84 -5.30 23.48
N ASP A 628 57.81 -5.67 24.22
CA ASP A 628 57.90 -6.03 25.63
C ASP A 628 58.49 -7.44 25.76
N SER A 629 59.78 -7.49 26.15
CA SER A 629 60.52 -8.76 26.18
C SER A 629 59.90 -9.77 27.18
N LEU A 630 59.27 -9.29 28.26
CA LEU A 630 58.60 -10.16 29.24
C LEU A 630 57.37 -10.83 28.61
N ARG A 631 56.54 -10.08 27.91
CA ARG A 631 55.33 -10.59 27.28
C ARG A 631 55.64 -11.52 26.12
N ILE A 632 56.61 -11.18 25.26
CA ILE A 632 57.02 -12.04 24.16
C ILE A 632 57.66 -13.32 24.71
N ARG A 633 58.45 -13.28 25.77
CA ARG A 633 58.96 -14.46 26.47
C ARG A 633 57.83 -15.34 26.98
N GLN A 634 56.80 -14.76 27.56
CA GLN A 634 55.59 -15.46 28.05
C GLN A 634 54.86 -16.19 26.85
N VAL A 635 54.71 -15.52 25.71
CA VAL A 635 54.16 -16.13 24.47
C VAL A 635 54.98 -17.30 24.02
N LEU A 636 56.31 -17.13 23.87
CA LEU A 636 57.20 -18.18 23.40
C LEU A 636 57.23 -19.37 24.37
N THR A 637 57.28 -19.12 25.69
CA THR A 637 57.19 -20.17 26.72
C THR A 637 55.90 -20.97 26.64
N ASN A 638 54.76 -20.28 26.37
CA ASN A 638 53.48 -20.96 26.22
C ASN A 638 53.44 -21.83 24.93
N LEU A 639 53.94 -21.33 23.78
CA LEU A 639 53.91 -22.04 22.52
C LEU A 639 54.89 -23.22 22.55
N ILE A 640 56.14 -23.04 23.02
CA ILE A 640 57.14 -24.12 23.14
C ILE A 640 56.67 -25.15 24.16
N GLY A 641 56.10 -24.71 25.32
CA GLY A 641 55.52 -25.57 26.32
C GLY A 641 54.38 -26.45 25.77
N ASN A 642 53.55 -25.88 24.90
CA ASN A 642 52.53 -26.66 24.21
C ASN A 642 53.12 -27.70 23.22
N ALA A 643 54.12 -27.36 22.45
CA ALA A 643 54.83 -28.30 21.57
C ALA A 643 55.46 -29.43 22.41
N ILE A 644 56.08 -29.15 23.56
CA ILE A 644 56.61 -30.15 24.48
C ILE A 644 55.49 -31.04 25.06
N LYS A 645 54.36 -30.49 25.38
CA LYS A 645 53.25 -31.17 26.05
C LYS A 645 52.47 -32.09 25.12
N TYR A 646 52.30 -31.72 23.87
CA TYR A 646 51.42 -32.38 22.90
C TYR A 646 52.18 -33.18 21.84
N GLY A 647 53.47 -32.91 21.63
CA GLY A 647 54.32 -33.67 20.73
C GLY A 647 54.69 -35.05 21.31
N PRO A 648 55.08 -36.05 20.47
CA PRO A 648 55.58 -37.38 20.89
C PRO A 648 56.89 -37.26 21.66
N THR A 649 57.23 -38.28 22.48
CA THR A 649 58.42 -38.28 23.38
C THR A 649 59.73 -38.32 22.64
N ASP A 650 59.78 -38.85 21.43
CA ASP A 650 61.03 -39.08 20.66
C ASP A 650 61.18 -38.10 19.46
N ASP A 651 60.51 -36.94 19.54
CA ASP A 651 60.44 -35.97 18.44
C ASP A 651 61.38 -34.77 18.62
N VAL A 652 61.70 -34.15 17.48
CA VAL A 652 62.45 -32.88 17.41
C VAL A 652 61.45 -31.73 17.31
N ILE A 653 61.50 -30.80 18.27
CA ILE A 653 60.71 -29.55 18.19
C ILE A 653 61.59 -28.51 17.48
N SER A 654 61.10 -28.13 16.28
CA SER A 654 61.80 -27.12 15.46
C SER A 654 61.27 -25.71 15.74
N VAL A 655 62.16 -24.80 16.14
CA VAL A 655 61.85 -23.38 16.28
C VAL A 655 62.62 -22.61 15.22
N ARG A 656 61.89 -21.94 14.33
CA ARG A 656 62.49 -21.25 13.17
C ARG A 656 62.19 -19.75 13.28
N LEU A 657 63.26 -18.96 13.19
CA LEU A 657 63.18 -17.52 13.20
C LEU A 657 63.61 -16.95 11.85
N ARG A 658 62.76 -16.20 11.19
CA ARG A 658 62.99 -15.61 9.87
C ARG A 658 62.62 -14.15 9.79
N ARG A 659 63.35 -13.40 8.97
CA ARG A 659 62.96 -12.07 8.55
C ARG A 659 62.19 -12.20 7.20
N VAL A 660 60.98 -11.63 7.12
CA VAL A 660 60.14 -11.59 5.95
C VAL A 660 59.97 -10.15 5.51
N GLU A 661 60.42 -9.83 4.26
CA GLU A 661 60.42 -8.42 3.76
C GLU A 661 59.06 -8.00 3.23
N GLU A 662 58.32 -8.90 2.58
CA GLU A 662 56.93 -8.71 2.14
C GLU A 662 56.12 -9.98 2.33
N SER A 663 54.93 -9.86 2.84
CA SER A 663 53.99 -10.99 2.90
C SER A 663 53.42 -11.25 1.51
N ALA A 664 54.03 -12.21 0.76
CA ALA A 664 53.61 -12.58 -0.60
C ALA A 664 52.31 -13.39 -0.67
N ASN A 665 51.62 -13.63 0.44
CA ASN A 665 50.36 -14.35 0.49
C ASN A 665 49.33 -13.60 1.32
N GLU A 666 48.05 -13.70 0.94
CA GLU A 666 46.84 -13.18 1.57
C GLU A 666 46.61 -13.46 3.07
N ILE A 667 47.60 -14.06 3.73
CA ILE A 667 47.64 -14.22 5.17
C ILE A 667 48.16 -12.91 5.77
N ALA A 668 47.31 -11.89 5.76
CA ALA A 668 47.63 -10.52 6.18
C ALA A 668 48.28 -10.45 7.56
N GLY A 669 49.58 -10.31 7.57
CA GLY A 669 50.36 -9.79 8.68
C GLY A 669 50.43 -8.26 8.63
N PRO A 670 51.12 -7.60 9.59
CA PRO A 670 51.38 -6.18 9.55
C PRO A 670 52.03 -5.79 8.22
N SER A 671 51.63 -4.64 7.66
CA SER A 671 52.20 -4.13 6.43
C SER A 671 53.67 -3.78 6.64
N GLY A 672 54.56 -4.40 5.88
CA GLY A 672 56.03 -4.15 5.94
C GLY A 672 56.84 -5.33 6.48
N PRO A 673 58.16 -5.15 6.68
CA PRO A 673 59.05 -6.20 7.12
C PRO A 673 58.69 -6.73 8.51
N THR A 674 58.70 -8.05 8.70
CA THR A 674 58.29 -8.71 9.92
C THR A 674 59.32 -9.75 10.38
N ALA A 675 59.45 -9.94 11.69
CA ALA A 675 60.12 -11.07 12.32
C ALA A 675 59.11 -12.18 12.58
N VAL A 676 59.27 -13.35 11.97
CA VAL A 676 58.39 -14.51 12.11
C VAL A 676 59.08 -15.57 12.94
N VAL A 677 58.46 -15.99 14.04
CA VAL A 677 58.87 -17.18 14.83
C VAL A 677 57.85 -18.28 14.62
N SER A 678 58.27 -19.44 14.15
CA SER A 678 57.43 -20.63 14.02
C SER A 678 57.95 -21.77 14.89
N ILE A 679 57.05 -22.42 15.59
CA ILE A 679 57.31 -23.55 16.49
C ILE A 679 56.53 -24.73 15.93
N SER A 680 57.26 -25.78 15.49
CA SER A 680 56.67 -26.96 14.86
C SER A 680 56.89 -28.19 15.73
N ASP A 681 55.83 -29.00 15.87
CA ASP A 681 55.80 -30.31 16.49
C ASP A 681 55.18 -31.36 15.56
N THR A 682 55.50 -32.61 15.74
CA THR A 682 54.89 -33.74 14.98
C THR A 682 53.85 -34.48 15.84
N GLY A 683 53.15 -33.77 16.69
CA GLY A 683 52.09 -34.32 17.55
C GLY A 683 50.83 -34.76 16.77
N GLY A 684 49.77 -35.05 17.51
CA GLY A 684 48.52 -35.53 16.95
C GLY A 684 47.76 -34.56 16.02
N GLY A 685 48.29 -33.35 15.85
CA GLY A 685 47.67 -32.34 15.02
C GLY A 685 46.33 -31.80 15.59
N ILE A 686 45.72 -30.86 14.87
CA ILE A 686 44.52 -30.11 15.31
C ILE A 686 43.54 -30.06 14.14
N THR A 687 42.29 -30.48 14.36
CA THR A 687 41.26 -30.41 13.33
C THR A 687 40.92 -28.98 12.91
N PRO A 688 40.48 -28.74 11.67
CA PRO A 688 40.12 -27.38 11.21
C PRO A 688 39.08 -26.67 12.10
N GLU A 689 38.13 -27.44 12.63
CA GLU A 689 37.11 -26.91 13.55
C GLU A 689 37.66 -26.41 14.88
N GLN A 690 38.71 -27.10 15.37
CA GLN A 690 39.41 -26.75 16.60
C GLN A 690 40.33 -25.55 16.35
N GLN A 691 41.02 -25.45 15.21
CA GLN A 691 41.96 -24.37 14.88
C GLN A 691 41.24 -22.98 14.97
N VAL A 692 40.00 -22.87 14.51
CA VAL A 692 39.20 -21.62 14.61
C VAL A 692 38.97 -21.20 16.06
N LYS A 693 38.89 -22.15 17.01
CA LYS A 693 38.53 -21.91 18.41
C LYS A 693 39.71 -21.86 19.36
N LEU A 694 40.88 -22.26 18.90
CA LEU A 694 42.08 -22.40 19.78
C LEU A 694 42.47 -21.14 20.55
N PHE A 695 42.24 -19.96 19.95
CA PHE A 695 42.59 -18.68 20.52
C PHE A 695 41.41 -18.02 21.29
N GLN A 696 40.31 -18.77 21.53
CA GLN A 696 39.17 -18.30 22.33
C GLN A 696 39.46 -18.54 23.83
N ARG A 697 38.86 -17.71 24.69
CA ARG A 697 38.93 -17.82 26.14
C ARG A 697 38.37 -19.14 26.62
N PHE A 698 39.07 -19.81 27.52
CA PHE A 698 38.67 -21.06 28.16
C PHE A 698 38.49 -22.23 27.20
N TYR A 699 38.87 -22.07 25.93
CA TYR A 699 38.75 -23.16 24.96
C TYR A 699 39.83 -24.22 25.17
N ARG A 700 39.43 -25.50 25.17
CA ARG A 700 40.30 -26.70 25.27
C ARG A 700 39.81 -27.76 24.28
N ALA A 701 40.72 -28.39 23.57
CA ALA A 701 40.37 -29.50 22.69
C ALA A 701 39.88 -30.72 23.52
N ARG A 702 38.81 -31.37 23.14
CA ARG A 702 38.09 -32.40 23.91
C ARG A 702 38.92 -33.64 24.30
N ASN A 703 40.08 -33.88 23.67
CA ASN A 703 40.92 -35.07 23.93
C ASN A 703 42.19 -34.79 24.73
N SER A 704 42.37 -33.58 25.30
CA SER A 704 43.59 -33.28 26.07
C SER A 704 43.44 -33.67 27.55
N ARG A 705 44.17 -34.69 27.99
CA ARG A 705 44.37 -35.04 29.42
C ARG A 705 45.19 -33.99 30.17
N ALA A 706 45.59 -32.93 29.51
CA ALA A 706 46.53 -31.97 29.99
C ALA A 706 45.85 -30.85 30.80
N GLU A 707 46.31 -30.56 31.99
CA GLU A 707 45.84 -29.51 32.91
C GLU A 707 46.07 -28.09 32.35
N GLY A 708 45.10 -27.18 32.59
CA GLY A 708 45.21 -25.74 32.27
C GLY A 708 43.84 -25.06 32.04
N LEU A 709 43.72 -23.73 32.30
CA LEU A 709 42.49 -22.96 32.18
C LEU A 709 42.07 -22.62 30.75
N GLY A 710 42.84 -22.96 29.71
CA GLY A 710 42.53 -22.55 28.32
C GLY A 710 42.74 -21.04 28.05
N LEU A 711 43.57 -20.37 28.87
CA LEU A 711 43.86 -18.92 28.74
C LEU A 711 45.18 -18.64 28.01
N GLY A 712 46.11 -19.59 27.95
CA GLY A 712 47.47 -19.38 27.46
C GLY A 712 47.52 -18.91 25.99
N LEU A 713 46.83 -19.59 25.06
CA LEU A 713 46.78 -19.20 23.65
C LEU A 713 46.00 -17.91 23.43
N TYR A 714 44.93 -17.68 24.21
CA TYR A 714 44.20 -16.43 24.17
C TYR A 714 45.12 -15.24 24.57
N LEU A 715 45.81 -15.33 25.69
CA LEU A 715 46.76 -14.31 26.13
C LEU A 715 47.92 -14.14 25.14
N SER A 716 48.44 -15.23 24.56
CA SER A 716 49.43 -15.15 23.52
C SER A 716 48.99 -14.34 22.35
N ARG A 717 47.73 -14.54 21.89
CA ARG A 717 47.13 -13.74 20.80
C ARG A 717 46.99 -12.26 21.21
N GLN A 718 46.48 -11.98 22.38
CA GLN A 718 46.30 -10.60 22.85
C GLN A 718 47.66 -9.85 22.94
N PHE A 719 48.68 -10.46 23.55
CA PHE A 719 50.00 -9.85 23.65
C PHE A 719 50.61 -9.58 22.25
N VAL A 720 50.54 -10.55 21.35
CA VAL A 720 51.08 -10.35 19.99
C VAL A 720 50.29 -9.24 19.24
N GLN A 721 48.98 -9.20 19.37
CA GLN A 721 48.13 -8.14 18.76
C GLN A 721 48.44 -6.74 19.36
N MET A 722 48.61 -6.62 20.65
CA MET A 722 49.03 -5.36 21.30
C MET A 722 50.39 -4.84 20.82
N HIS A 723 51.24 -5.73 20.28
CA HIS A 723 52.51 -5.35 19.61
C HIS A 723 52.34 -5.03 18.14
N GLY A 724 51.07 -5.01 17.63
CA GLY A 724 50.78 -4.83 16.20
C GLY A 724 51.14 -6.05 15.36
N GLY A 725 51.36 -7.20 16.01
CA GLY A 725 51.72 -8.47 15.39
C GLY A 725 50.52 -9.37 15.12
N ARG A 726 50.82 -10.57 14.64
CA ARG A 726 49.80 -11.63 14.36
C ARG A 726 50.31 -12.98 14.85
N ILE A 727 49.41 -13.83 15.38
CA ILE A 727 49.66 -15.25 15.70
C ILE A 727 48.68 -16.14 14.98
N TRP A 728 49.14 -17.30 14.48
CA TRP A 728 48.30 -18.29 13.77
C TRP A 728 48.81 -19.70 14.06
N VAL A 729 48.07 -20.68 13.57
CA VAL A 729 48.41 -22.11 13.59
C VAL A 729 48.16 -22.72 12.22
N GLU A 730 49.07 -23.58 11.80
CA GLU A 730 48.95 -24.46 10.64
C GLU A 730 49.10 -25.90 11.17
N SER A 731 48.08 -26.73 10.98
CA SER A 731 48.07 -28.06 11.57
C SER A 731 47.26 -29.02 10.71
N VAL A 732 47.79 -30.26 10.63
CA VAL A 732 47.09 -31.37 9.98
C VAL A 732 46.95 -32.50 11.01
N GLU A 733 45.73 -32.99 11.19
CA GLU A 733 45.43 -34.07 12.13
C GLU A 733 46.26 -35.31 11.79
N GLY A 734 46.93 -35.88 12.81
CA GLY A 734 47.81 -37.02 12.68
C GLY A 734 49.25 -36.72 12.17
N VAL A 735 49.57 -35.48 11.78
CA VAL A 735 50.88 -35.08 11.23
C VAL A 735 51.65 -34.17 12.17
N GLY A 736 50.95 -33.18 12.78
CA GLY A 736 51.59 -32.24 13.69
C GLY A 736 51.01 -30.82 13.60
N SER A 737 51.61 -29.89 14.34
CA SER A 737 51.19 -28.48 14.37
C SER A 737 52.37 -27.55 14.28
N THR A 738 52.18 -26.42 13.59
CA THR A 738 53.07 -25.29 13.55
C THR A 738 52.36 -24.04 14.08
N PHE A 739 52.76 -23.54 15.22
CA PHE A 739 52.32 -22.26 15.74
C PHE A 739 53.29 -21.18 15.28
N ALA A 740 52.80 -20.14 14.70
CA ALA A 740 53.63 -19.05 14.23
C ALA A 740 53.15 -17.68 14.76
N LEU A 741 54.08 -16.81 15.03
CA LEU A 741 53.82 -15.39 15.37
C LEU A 741 54.69 -14.49 14.49
N ALA A 742 54.13 -13.32 14.12
CA ALA A 742 54.82 -12.28 13.40
C ALA A 742 54.81 -10.99 14.21
N LEU A 743 55.94 -10.33 14.32
CA LEU A 743 56.11 -9.03 14.96
C LEU A 743 56.61 -8.01 13.91
N PRO A 744 56.11 -6.78 13.87
CA PRO A 744 56.57 -5.77 12.91
C PRO A 744 58.00 -5.37 13.23
N LEU A 745 58.86 -5.30 12.20
CA LEU A 745 60.19 -4.69 12.26
C LEU A 745 59.99 -3.18 11.99
N ARG A 746 59.82 -2.39 13.06
CA ARG A 746 59.85 -0.91 12.91
C ARG A 746 61.30 -0.48 12.63
N GLN A 747 61.48 0.29 11.55
CA GLN A 747 62.75 0.86 11.18
C GLN A 747 63.24 1.88 12.16
#